data_87225be51cece6e3988ab6edbd77de4c
#
_entry.id   87225be51cece6e3988ab6edbd77de4c
#
_cell.length_a   1.000
_cell.length_b   1.000
_cell.length_c   1.000
_cell.angle_alpha   90.00
_cell.angle_beta   90.00
_cell.angle_gamma   90.00
#
_symmetry.space_group_name_H-M   'P 1'
#
loop_
_entity.id
_entity.type
_entity.pdbx_description
1 polymer ?
#
loop_
_entity_poly.entity_id
_entity_poly.type
_entity_poly.pdbx_seq_one_letter_code
_entity_poly.pdbx_strand_id
1 'polypeptide(L)'
;STLLMFITPVFNTGSTGKNDKLIRLIENELQKAEKEHPQLVAEYFGGPSVGVYNARQIKKDTLVTSSIALIIIIVFISLVFKHKKSIPLIITPVLFGALFALCLIYFIKGGISAIAVGAGSAVMGIALSYSIHMLAHQNHVSSVQQLIREIAYPLTVGSFTTIGAFFGLLFTSSNLLRDFGLFASLALIGTTLFCLVYLPHFLKGQAHVKQGAVLRFIEKLNAYPYEKNKGLVGGILVLTIICLFTSQNVRFNEDMMSLNYEPAHLKQSENKLAELFDKKEKTVLFVSTGKDMGDATGQYAETNRLLAQLKEEGKIKDYASAGQFLIPEEVQEARLKQWHNYWTPEKKARLRETIRTEAARYHFREHAFEPFFQWLDRPFQPLDYQNEITTRLLNEWQTSADSLTMLITQVRMNETDKEAVYPLFQPKEKVVIFDRSYFANQWVSAVNQDFYLILYISSFLIFFALWISYGRIELTLMSFLPMLVSWIIIVGLMGMLGIEFNIINIILSTFIFGIGDDFSIFIMDGLQNKYRTGRQLLNPHKTAIFFSAFTTVIGMGTLVFARHPALQSISLISILGMIAVVLVAYTLQPILFRFFITAPASKGLPPYTLTGLARTGGLFLLFFIGCLFLRLLIAVMTLLPIRKAYKKQVLCQLIHVTCKGLIHIATFVHKEKINRTGETFKKPAILIANHQSFIDILVLLALTPKLVMVTNHWVWHSPFFGAIIRYADFYYVGDGYELYVERMRQKVKEGYSIAIFPEGTRTYDGRMKRFHKGAFYLSEKLQLDIIPVILYGNCKIIAKAQPFNVRKGIMLTEILPRIPANDATYGTTYQERTKSISARMKKEY
;
A
#
# COMPACT_ATOMS: atom_id res chain seq x y z
N SER A 1 -23.91 -7.73 52.28
CA SER A 1 -23.64 -9.05 51.64
C SER A 1 -23.96 -8.95 50.17
N THR A 2 -23.08 -9.47 49.32
CA THR A 2 -23.24 -9.50 47.88
C THR A 2 -23.59 -10.93 47.50
N LEU A 3 -24.66 -11.10 46.70
CA LEU A 3 -25.06 -12.40 46.12
C LEU A 3 -24.72 -12.37 44.64
N LEU A 4 -24.04 -13.41 44.15
CA LEU A 4 -23.74 -13.60 42.74
C LEU A 4 -24.66 -14.70 42.18
N MET A 5 -25.32 -14.39 41.06
CA MET A 5 -26.16 -15.32 40.33
C MET A 5 -25.63 -15.47 38.91
N PHE A 6 -25.37 -16.68 38.47
CA PHE A 6 -24.91 -16.99 37.12
C PHE A 6 -26.09 -17.42 36.24
N ILE A 7 -26.26 -16.71 35.10
CA ILE A 7 -27.27 -17.04 34.10
C ILE A 7 -26.57 -17.44 32.80
N THR A 8 -26.80 -18.67 32.37
CA THR A 8 -26.24 -19.18 31.12
C THR A 8 -27.27 -19.04 29.99
N PRO A 9 -27.05 -18.15 29.01
CA PRO A 9 -27.97 -18.03 27.87
C PRO A 9 -27.95 -19.29 26.98
N VAL A 10 -29.10 -19.64 26.42
CA VAL A 10 -29.24 -20.77 25.46
C VAL A 10 -28.56 -20.45 24.13
N PHE A 11 -28.45 -19.16 23.77
CA PHE A 11 -27.86 -18.72 22.50
C PHE A 11 -26.46 -18.16 22.71
N ASN A 12 -25.58 -18.44 21.74
CA ASN A 12 -24.22 -17.91 21.74
C ASN A 12 -24.20 -16.38 21.83
N THR A 13 -23.12 -15.81 22.39
CA THR A 13 -22.90 -14.37 22.54
C THR A 13 -23.08 -13.59 21.23
N GLY A 14 -22.72 -14.17 20.10
CA GLY A 14 -22.90 -13.57 18.77
C GLY A 14 -24.35 -13.51 18.27
N SER A 15 -25.29 -14.24 18.89
CA SER A 15 -26.72 -14.22 18.55
C SER A 15 -27.44 -13.02 19.19
N THR A 16 -26.96 -11.82 18.92
CA THR A 16 -27.38 -10.58 19.61
C THR A 16 -28.88 -10.31 19.52
N GLY A 17 -29.52 -10.59 18.39
CA GLY A 17 -30.97 -10.40 18.21
C GLY A 17 -31.82 -11.35 19.07
N LYS A 18 -31.34 -12.58 19.33
CA LYS A 18 -32.04 -13.53 20.21
C LYS A 18 -31.77 -13.20 21.67
N ASN A 19 -30.54 -12.85 22.02
CA ASN A 19 -30.16 -12.45 23.37
C ASN A 19 -30.79 -11.11 23.78
N ASP A 20 -31.18 -10.24 22.84
CA ASP A 20 -31.87 -8.97 23.12
C ASP A 20 -33.16 -9.18 23.95
N LYS A 21 -33.91 -10.26 23.66
CA LYS A 21 -35.12 -10.60 24.43
C LYS A 21 -34.78 -10.98 25.87
N LEU A 22 -33.71 -11.75 26.09
CA LEU A 22 -33.26 -12.12 27.43
C LEU A 22 -32.80 -10.89 28.21
N ILE A 23 -32.00 -10.03 27.61
CA ILE A 23 -31.50 -8.83 28.28
C ILE A 23 -32.64 -7.89 28.66
N ARG A 24 -33.62 -7.68 27.77
CA ARG A 24 -34.82 -6.90 28.12
C ARG A 24 -35.64 -7.51 29.27
N LEU A 25 -35.74 -8.83 29.32
CA LEU A 25 -36.41 -9.52 30.41
C LEU A 25 -35.67 -9.23 31.74
N ILE A 26 -34.35 -9.42 31.74
CA ILE A 26 -33.51 -9.14 32.90
C ILE A 26 -33.66 -7.68 33.32
N GLU A 27 -33.55 -6.72 32.38
CA GLU A 27 -33.73 -5.28 32.65
C GLU A 27 -35.08 -4.98 33.32
N ASN A 28 -36.17 -5.58 32.80
CA ASN A 28 -37.52 -5.37 33.34
C ASN A 28 -37.69 -5.98 34.73
N GLU A 29 -37.20 -7.19 34.95
CA GLU A 29 -37.31 -7.86 36.26
C GLU A 29 -36.46 -7.17 37.31
N LEU A 30 -35.26 -6.70 36.98
CA LEU A 30 -34.42 -5.92 37.88
C LEU A 30 -35.10 -4.59 38.27
N GLN A 31 -35.71 -3.88 37.29
CA GLN A 31 -36.45 -2.64 37.56
C GLN A 31 -37.66 -2.88 38.46
N LYS A 32 -38.35 -4.03 38.34
CA LYS A 32 -39.45 -4.38 39.25
C LYS A 32 -38.93 -4.67 40.67
N ALA A 33 -37.87 -5.48 40.76
CA ALA A 33 -37.27 -5.83 42.04
C ALA A 33 -36.74 -4.59 42.81
N GLU A 34 -36.13 -3.64 42.14
CA GLU A 34 -35.68 -2.37 42.74
C GLU A 34 -36.85 -1.48 43.20
N LYS A 35 -37.98 -1.51 42.45
CA LYS A 35 -39.21 -0.77 42.88
C LYS A 35 -39.86 -1.40 44.08
N GLU A 36 -39.92 -2.73 44.14
CA GLU A 36 -40.48 -3.47 45.29
C GLU A 36 -39.60 -3.41 46.53
N HIS A 37 -38.27 -3.37 46.29
CA HIS A 37 -37.26 -3.36 47.34
C HIS A 37 -36.23 -2.22 47.11
N PRO A 38 -36.51 -0.98 47.54
CA PRO A 38 -35.64 0.18 47.27
C PRO A 38 -34.25 0.11 47.85
N GLN A 39 -33.97 -0.84 48.74
CA GLN A 39 -32.66 -1.09 49.34
C GLN A 39 -31.82 -2.10 48.52
N LEU A 40 -32.41 -2.76 47.53
CA LEU A 40 -31.75 -3.69 46.65
C LEU A 40 -31.06 -2.92 45.51
N VAL A 41 -29.78 -3.15 45.34
CA VAL A 41 -29.04 -2.71 44.15
C VAL A 41 -28.73 -3.98 43.34
N ALA A 42 -29.37 -4.12 42.21
CA ALA A 42 -29.19 -5.28 41.36
C ALA A 42 -28.57 -4.86 40.04
N GLU A 43 -27.42 -5.39 39.76
CA GLU A 43 -26.64 -5.11 38.56
C GLU A 43 -26.36 -6.42 37.79
N TYR A 44 -26.11 -6.32 36.49
CA TYR A 44 -25.72 -7.46 35.70
C TYR A 44 -24.59 -7.10 34.76
N PHE A 45 -23.76 -8.09 34.42
CA PHE A 45 -22.67 -7.98 33.46
C PHE A 45 -22.42 -9.33 32.79
N GLY A 46 -21.97 -9.31 31.54
CA GLY A 46 -21.56 -10.52 30.81
C GLY A 46 -21.44 -10.29 29.32
N GLY A 47 -20.74 -11.19 28.63
CA GLY A 47 -20.52 -11.11 27.19
C GLY A 47 -21.80 -10.93 26.34
N PRO A 48 -22.91 -11.64 26.62
CA PRO A 48 -24.18 -11.45 25.93
C PRO A 48 -24.77 -10.03 26.07
N SER A 49 -24.64 -9.39 27.25
CA SER A 49 -25.13 -8.03 27.46
C SER A 49 -24.31 -7.01 26.71
N VAL A 50 -22.97 -7.14 26.76
CA VAL A 50 -22.06 -6.28 25.96
C VAL A 50 -22.38 -6.40 24.47
N GLY A 51 -22.52 -7.63 23.96
CA GLY A 51 -22.87 -7.89 22.56
C GLY A 51 -24.21 -7.27 22.13
N VAL A 52 -25.25 -7.36 22.99
CA VAL A 52 -26.57 -6.78 22.72
C VAL A 52 -26.51 -5.25 22.69
N TYR A 53 -25.86 -4.62 23.67
CA TYR A 53 -25.74 -3.16 23.70
C TYR A 53 -24.90 -2.62 22.56
N ASN A 54 -23.84 -3.31 22.22
CA ASN A 54 -23.01 -3.01 21.07
C ASN A 54 -23.85 -3.02 19.76
N ALA A 55 -24.64 -4.07 19.55
CA ALA A 55 -25.52 -4.19 18.40
C ALA A 55 -26.64 -3.12 18.38
N ARG A 56 -27.26 -2.85 19.54
CA ARG A 56 -28.26 -1.76 19.67
C ARG A 56 -27.65 -0.41 19.31
N GLN A 57 -26.43 -0.13 19.79
CA GLN A 57 -25.74 1.13 19.51
C GLN A 57 -25.35 1.26 18.04
N ILE A 58 -24.80 0.22 17.44
CA ILE A 58 -24.49 0.21 16.01
C ILE A 58 -25.73 0.51 15.16
N LYS A 59 -26.83 -0.16 15.47
CA LYS A 59 -28.11 0.08 14.75
C LYS A 59 -28.57 1.53 14.90
N LYS A 60 -28.53 2.07 16.12
CA LYS A 60 -28.90 3.46 16.40
C LYS A 60 -27.99 4.45 15.67
N ASP A 61 -26.67 4.27 15.80
CA ASP A 61 -25.68 5.14 15.16
C ASP A 61 -25.80 5.09 13.64
N THR A 62 -25.95 3.91 13.06
CA THR A 62 -26.15 3.76 11.60
C THR A 62 -27.38 4.51 11.11
N LEU A 63 -28.51 4.39 11.82
CA LEU A 63 -29.74 5.12 11.45
C LEU A 63 -29.55 6.65 11.57
N VAL A 64 -28.97 7.12 12.67
CA VAL A 64 -28.77 8.55 12.93
C VAL A 64 -27.77 9.14 11.94
N THR A 65 -26.59 8.54 11.79
CA THR A 65 -25.54 9.07 10.92
C THR A 65 -25.93 9.02 9.45
N SER A 66 -26.56 7.94 9.00
CA SER A 66 -27.07 7.84 7.62
C SER A 66 -28.18 8.84 7.35
N SER A 67 -29.08 9.10 8.32
CA SER A 67 -30.12 10.11 8.17
C SER A 67 -29.54 11.53 8.08
N ILE A 68 -28.56 11.85 8.94
CA ILE A 68 -27.86 13.14 8.90
C ILE A 68 -27.12 13.30 7.56
N ALA A 69 -26.40 12.26 7.13
CA ALA A 69 -25.69 12.27 5.84
C ALA A 69 -26.66 12.51 4.68
N LEU A 70 -27.80 11.79 4.65
CA LEU A 70 -28.79 11.91 3.60
C LEU A 70 -29.39 13.33 3.56
N ILE A 71 -29.72 13.91 4.72
CA ILE A 71 -30.26 15.29 4.80
C ILE A 71 -29.21 16.28 4.26
N ILE A 72 -27.97 16.21 4.71
CA ILE A 72 -26.91 17.12 4.25
C ILE A 72 -26.68 16.96 2.74
N ILE A 73 -26.65 15.72 2.24
CA ILE A 73 -26.47 15.44 0.81
C ILE A 73 -27.66 15.99 0.00
N ILE A 74 -28.91 15.82 0.45
CA ILE A 74 -30.09 16.36 -0.23
C ILE A 74 -30.02 17.89 -0.27
N VAL A 75 -29.68 18.55 0.83
CA VAL A 75 -29.53 20.01 0.88
C VAL A 75 -28.43 20.45 -0.07
N PHE A 76 -27.28 19.79 -0.05
CA PHE A 76 -26.16 20.09 -0.95
C PHE A 76 -26.54 19.95 -2.42
N ILE A 77 -27.14 18.82 -2.81
CA ILE A 77 -27.60 18.58 -4.19
C ILE A 77 -28.60 19.65 -4.61
N SER A 78 -29.56 20.03 -3.73
CA SER A 78 -30.55 21.06 -4.00
C SER A 78 -29.92 22.44 -4.24
N LEU A 79 -28.86 22.79 -3.50
CA LEU A 79 -28.16 24.05 -3.64
C LEU A 79 -27.32 24.09 -4.93
N VAL A 80 -26.71 22.96 -5.31
CA VAL A 80 -25.84 22.86 -6.48
C VAL A 80 -26.64 22.80 -7.78
N PHE A 81 -27.56 21.84 -7.89
CA PHE A 81 -28.22 21.51 -9.15
C PHE A 81 -29.56 22.25 -9.38
N LYS A 82 -30.07 22.95 -8.40
CA LYS A 82 -31.32 23.74 -8.47
C LYS A 82 -32.54 23.10 -9.21
N HIS A 83 -32.47 21.80 -9.43
CA HIS A 83 -33.49 21.06 -10.15
C HIS A 83 -34.07 19.94 -9.28
N LYS A 84 -35.37 19.99 -8.98
CA LYS A 84 -36.06 19.02 -8.08
C LYS A 84 -35.87 17.55 -8.51
N LYS A 85 -35.74 17.28 -9.81
CA LYS A 85 -35.50 15.93 -10.34
C LYS A 85 -34.07 15.39 -10.13
N SER A 86 -33.08 16.24 -9.80
CA SER A 86 -31.69 15.79 -9.58
C SER A 86 -31.57 14.91 -8.35
N ILE A 87 -32.34 15.16 -7.31
CA ILE A 87 -32.32 14.37 -6.07
C ILE A 87 -32.67 12.90 -6.33
N PRO A 88 -33.83 12.55 -6.91
CA PRO A 88 -34.15 11.16 -7.20
C PRO A 88 -33.15 10.53 -8.21
N LEU A 89 -32.67 11.27 -9.21
CA LEU A 89 -31.72 10.76 -10.18
C LEU A 89 -30.37 10.38 -9.56
N ILE A 90 -29.96 11.03 -8.47
CA ILE A 90 -28.72 10.72 -7.76
C ILE A 90 -28.92 9.60 -6.74
N ILE A 91 -30.05 9.57 -6.03
CA ILE A 91 -30.29 8.63 -4.92
C ILE A 91 -30.77 7.26 -5.42
N THR A 92 -31.61 7.22 -6.47
CA THR A 92 -32.18 5.94 -6.96
C THR A 92 -31.15 4.90 -7.36
N PRO A 93 -30.07 5.24 -8.11
CA PRO A 93 -29.02 4.27 -8.44
C PRO A 93 -28.36 3.64 -7.21
N VAL A 94 -28.13 4.43 -6.18
CA VAL A 94 -27.50 3.97 -4.94
C VAL A 94 -28.44 3.06 -4.15
N LEU A 95 -29.71 3.43 -4.04
CA LEU A 95 -30.72 2.59 -3.42
C LEU A 95 -30.87 1.26 -4.15
N PHE A 96 -30.90 1.30 -5.48
CA PHE A 96 -30.92 0.09 -6.30
C PHE A 96 -29.69 -0.78 -6.04
N GLY A 97 -28.48 -0.19 -6.02
CA GLY A 97 -27.25 -0.92 -5.74
C GLY A 97 -27.23 -1.58 -4.36
N ALA A 98 -27.69 -0.87 -3.32
CA ALA A 98 -27.80 -1.43 -1.97
C ALA A 98 -28.81 -2.59 -1.90
N LEU A 99 -29.97 -2.44 -2.49
CA LEU A 99 -31.00 -3.49 -2.54
C LEU A 99 -30.51 -4.70 -3.37
N PHE A 100 -29.86 -4.44 -4.49
CA PHE A 100 -29.22 -5.49 -5.32
C PHE A 100 -28.20 -6.30 -4.53
N ALA A 101 -27.32 -5.61 -3.76
CA ALA A 101 -26.36 -6.28 -2.92
C ALA A 101 -27.01 -7.14 -1.83
N LEU A 102 -27.96 -6.59 -1.08
CA LEU A 102 -28.67 -7.31 -0.02
C LEU A 102 -29.42 -8.52 -0.56
N CYS A 103 -30.07 -8.38 -1.72
CA CYS A 103 -30.78 -9.47 -2.39
C CYS A 103 -29.81 -10.62 -2.73
N LEU A 104 -28.69 -10.31 -3.39
CA LEU A 104 -27.70 -11.33 -3.77
C LEU A 104 -27.05 -11.98 -2.54
N ILE A 105 -26.70 -11.20 -1.51
CA ILE A 105 -26.13 -11.75 -0.27
C ILE A 105 -27.08 -12.70 0.42
N TYR A 106 -28.37 -12.39 0.42
CA TYR A 106 -29.37 -13.28 0.97
C TYR A 106 -29.37 -14.65 0.29
N PHE A 107 -29.26 -14.69 -1.04
CA PHE A 107 -29.20 -15.95 -1.79
C PHE A 107 -27.87 -16.68 -1.62
N ILE A 108 -26.74 -15.96 -1.48
CA ILE A 108 -25.41 -16.56 -1.39
C ILE A 108 -25.11 -17.05 0.03
N LYS A 109 -25.45 -16.26 1.06
CA LYS A 109 -24.97 -16.46 2.44
C LYS A 109 -26.10 -16.51 3.49
N GLY A 110 -27.32 -16.11 3.14
CA GLY A 110 -28.47 -16.09 4.05
C GLY A 110 -28.46 -14.95 5.07
N GLY A 111 -27.36 -14.21 5.23
CA GLY A 111 -27.28 -13.10 6.17
C GLY A 111 -25.96 -12.34 6.09
N ILE A 112 -25.90 -11.17 6.74
CA ILE A 112 -24.73 -10.28 6.76
C ILE A 112 -24.54 -9.70 8.16
N SER A 113 -23.29 -9.39 8.52
CA SER A 113 -22.96 -8.71 9.77
C SER A 113 -23.58 -7.30 9.85
N ALA A 114 -24.18 -6.96 11.00
CA ALA A 114 -24.74 -5.64 11.26
C ALA A 114 -23.71 -4.51 11.17
N ILE A 115 -22.46 -4.79 11.58
CA ILE A 115 -21.34 -3.83 11.48
C ILE A 115 -20.99 -3.59 10.01
N ALA A 116 -21.01 -4.63 9.18
CA ALA A 116 -20.71 -4.50 7.76
C ALA A 116 -21.76 -3.63 7.05
N VAL A 117 -23.04 -3.77 7.39
CA VAL A 117 -24.13 -2.91 6.89
C VAL A 117 -23.97 -1.49 7.43
N GLY A 118 -23.62 -1.33 8.71
CA GLY A 118 -23.36 -0.02 9.34
C GLY A 118 -22.24 0.76 8.65
N ALA A 119 -21.11 0.08 8.38
CA ALA A 119 -20.02 0.65 7.61
C ALA A 119 -20.39 0.87 6.13
N GLY A 120 -21.46 0.24 5.63
CA GLY A 120 -21.98 0.40 4.28
C GLY A 120 -22.46 1.81 3.96
N SER A 121 -22.74 2.66 4.97
CA SER A 121 -22.98 4.10 4.75
C SER A 121 -21.80 4.79 4.06
N ALA A 122 -20.57 4.34 4.31
CA ALA A 122 -19.38 4.79 3.61
C ALA A 122 -19.43 4.44 2.11
N VAL A 123 -19.89 3.23 1.77
CA VAL A 123 -20.03 2.76 0.38
C VAL A 123 -21.09 3.59 -0.35
N MET A 124 -22.16 4.04 0.34
CA MET A 124 -23.15 4.94 -0.24
C MET A 124 -22.54 6.25 -0.74
N GLY A 125 -21.56 6.80 -0.02
CA GLY A 125 -20.83 8.00 -0.46
C GLY A 125 -20.13 7.82 -1.81
N ILE A 126 -19.49 6.64 -2.01
CA ILE A 126 -18.85 6.30 -3.29
C ILE A 126 -19.88 6.07 -4.39
N ALA A 127 -20.92 5.30 -4.09
CA ALA A 127 -21.96 4.97 -5.04
C ALA A 127 -22.66 6.24 -5.58
N LEU A 128 -22.86 7.26 -4.72
CA LEU A 128 -23.38 8.57 -5.12
C LEU A 128 -22.48 9.26 -6.14
N SER A 129 -21.16 9.06 -6.06
CA SER A 129 -20.21 9.69 -6.97
C SER A 129 -20.50 9.37 -8.43
N TYR A 130 -20.90 8.14 -8.75
CA TYR A 130 -21.17 7.72 -10.13
C TYR A 130 -22.33 8.49 -10.75
N SER A 131 -23.43 8.63 -9.98
CA SER A 131 -24.58 9.44 -10.41
C SER A 131 -24.23 10.93 -10.54
N ILE A 132 -23.43 11.44 -9.62
CA ILE A 132 -22.97 12.84 -9.61
C ILE A 132 -22.07 13.14 -10.81
N HIS A 133 -21.16 12.24 -11.16
CA HIS A 133 -20.32 12.39 -12.36
C HIS A 133 -21.17 12.48 -13.63
N MET A 134 -22.22 11.66 -13.75
CA MET A 134 -23.17 11.72 -14.87
C MET A 134 -23.90 13.07 -14.94
N LEU A 135 -24.47 13.53 -13.80
CA LEU A 135 -25.23 14.77 -13.78
C LEU A 135 -24.35 16.02 -13.92
N ALA A 136 -23.18 16.05 -13.29
CA ALA A 136 -22.26 17.18 -13.41
C ALA A 136 -21.76 17.36 -14.85
N HIS A 137 -21.45 16.26 -15.52
CA HIS A 137 -20.99 16.29 -16.90
C HIS A 137 -22.11 16.63 -17.91
N GLN A 138 -23.35 16.28 -17.61
CA GLN A 138 -24.50 16.61 -18.47
C GLN A 138 -24.61 18.11 -18.79
N ASN A 139 -24.18 18.99 -17.88
CA ASN A 139 -24.21 20.44 -18.09
C ASN A 139 -23.21 20.92 -19.14
N HIS A 140 -22.26 20.09 -19.56
CA HIS A 140 -21.18 20.43 -20.48
C HIS A 140 -21.31 19.76 -21.87
N VAL A 141 -22.35 18.93 -22.06
CA VAL A 141 -22.58 18.20 -23.29
C VAL A 141 -23.95 18.54 -23.89
N SER A 142 -24.07 18.42 -25.21
CA SER A 142 -25.30 18.77 -25.96
C SER A 142 -26.29 17.60 -26.10
N SER A 143 -25.84 16.37 -25.89
CA SER A 143 -26.70 15.19 -26.03
C SER A 143 -26.34 14.09 -25.04
N VAL A 144 -27.31 13.21 -24.73
CA VAL A 144 -27.11 12.03 -23.88
C VAL A 144 -26.12 11.04 -24.51
N GLN A 145 -26.11 10.93 -25.84
CA GLN A 145 -25.15 10.08 -26.56
C GLN A 145 -23.72 10.57 -26.34
N GLN A 146 -23.50 11.89 -26.40
CA GLN A 146 -22.21 12.49 -26.11
C GLN A 146 -21.81 12.28 -24.66
N LEU A 147 -22.74 12.43 -23.72
CA LEU A 147 -22.55 12.17 -22.30
C LEU A 147 -22.01 10.75 -22.06
N ILE A 148 -22.71 9.75 -22.60
CA ILE A 148 -22.29 8.36 -22.45
C ILE A 148 -20.92 8.13 -23.10
N ARG A 149 -20.67 8.66 -24.30
CA ARG A 149 -19.39 8.49 -25.00
C ARG A 149 -18.21 9.08 -24.21
N GLU A 150 -18.42 10.17 -23.47
CA GLU A 150 -17.36 10.84 -22.73
C GLU A 150 -17.19 10.27 -21.31
N ILE A 151 -18.26 9.76 -20.67
CA ILE A 151 -18.18 9.29 -19.26
C ILE A 151 -18.12 7.76 -19.13
N ALA A 152 -18.66 7.00 -20.07
CA ALA A 152 -18.74 5.55 -19.90
C ALA A 152 -17.38 4.90 -19.66
N TYR A 153 -16.35 5.34 -20.38
CA TYR A 153 -14.99 4.80 -20.22
C TYR A 153 -14.41 5.09 -18.83
N PRO A 154 -14.24 6.35 -18.38
CA PRO A 154 -13.66 6.60 -17.07
C PRO A 154 -14.53 6.05 -15.93
N LEU A 155 -15.86 6.07 -16.05
CA LEU A 155 -16.77 5.51 -15.06
C LEU A 155 -16.66 3.98 -14.96
N THR A 156 -16.57 3.28 -16.09
CA THR A 156 -16.42 1.81 -16.09
C THR A 156 -15.07 1.39 -15.53
N VAL A 157 -14.00 2.06 -15.93
CA VAL A 157 -12.65 1.73 -15.43
C VAL A 157 -12.58 2.02 -13.93
N GLY A 158 -13.04 3.20 -13.47
CA GLY A 158 -13.04 3.57 -12.06
C GLY A 158 -13.92 2.62 -11.22
N SER A 159 -15.14 2.32 -11.68
CA SER A 159 -15.99 1.37 -10.95
C SER A 159 -15.34 -0.03 -10.89
N PHE A 160 -14.70 -0.50 -11.96
CA PHE A 160 -14.02 -1.80 -11.98
C PHE A 160 -12.86 -1.87 -10.98
N THR A 161 -12.04 -0.82 -10.91
CA THR A 161 -10.92 -0.75 -9.95
C THR A 161 -11.41 -0.69 -8.52
N THR A 162 -12.44 0.12 -8.24
CA THR A 162 -13.03 0.24 -6.91
C THR A 162 -13.74 -1.04 -6.46
N ILE A 163 -14.50 -1.70 -7.36
CA ILE A 163 -15.10 -3.01 -7.11
C ILE A 163 -14.01 -4.05 -6.82
N GLY A 164 -12.94 -4.06 -7.62
CA GLY A 164 -11.80 -4.96 -7.42
C GLY A 164 -11.09 -4.75 -6.08
N ALA A 165 -10.93 -3.51 -5.65
CA ALA A 165 -10.36 -3.19 -4.35
C ALA A 165 -11.20 -3.75 -3.20
N PHE A 166 -12.54 -3.58 -3.23
CA PHE A 166 -13.42 -4.16 -2.22
C PHE A 166 -13.52 -5.69 -2.31
N PHE A 167 -13.49 -6.22 -3.53
CA PHE A 167 -13.46 -7.68 -3.73
C PHE A 167 -12.20 -8.32 -3.11
N GLY A 168 -11.10 -7.59 -3.04
CA GLY A 168 -9.88 -8.02 -2.35
C GLY A 168 -10.11 -8.36 -0.87
N LEU A 169 -11.10 -7.74 -0.20
CA LEU A 169 -11.46 -8.04 1.19
C LEU A 169 -12.03 -9.46 1.39
N LEU A 170 -12.49 -10.12 0.33
CA LEU A 170 -12.99 -11.50 0.42
C LEU A 170 -11.88 -12.51 0.74
N PHE A 171 -10.63 -12.15 0.51
CA PHE A 171 -9.47 -13.01 0.76
C PHE A 171 -8.92 -12.89 2.19
N THR A 172 -9.51 -12.04 3.02
CA THR A 172 -9.09 -11.89 4.43
C THR A 172 -9.61 -13.01 5.31
N SER A 173 -9.00 -13.22 6.46
CA SER A 173 -9.46 -14.17 7.47
C SER A 173 -10.66 -13.66 8.28
N SER A 174 -10.90 -12.35 8.29
CA SER A 174 -11.99 -11.71 9.03
C SER A 174 -13.34 -11.82 8.32
N ASN A 175 -14.30 -12.47 8.95
CA ASN A 175 -15.68 -12.54 8.46
C ASN A 175 -16.32 -11.15 8.29
N LEU A 176 -15.98 -10.19 9.16
CA LEU A 176 -16.48 -8.82 9.07
C LEU A 176 -16.00 -8.13 7.79
N LEU A 177 -14.71 -8.27 7.48
CA LEU A 177 -14.13 -7.67 6.27
C LEU A 177 -14.66 -8.34 5.00
N ARG A 178 -14.84 -9.66 5.02
CA ARG A 178 -15.47 -10.40 3.91
C ARG A 178 -16.90 -9.93 3.64
N ASP A 179 -17.70 -9.82 4.70
CA ASP A 179 -19.09 -9.34 4.58
C ASP A 179 -19.16 -7.93 4.01
N PHE A 180 -18.29 -7.04 4.50
CA PHE A 180 -18.21 -5.67 4.02
C PHE A 180 -17.74 -5.62 2.56
N GLY A 181 -16.70 -6.35 2.20
CA GLY A 181 -16.18 -6.43 0.83
C GLY A 181 -17.21 -6.94 -0.16
N LEU A 182 -17.96 -7.98 0.22
CA LEU A 182 -19.02 -8.54 -0.60
C LEU A 182 -20.15 -7.54 -0.82
N PHE A 183 -20.62 -6.90 0.27
CA PHE A 183 -21.66 -5.88 0.20
C PHE A 183 -21.24 -4.68 -0.66
N ALA A 184 -20.03 -4.15 -0.44
CA ALA A 184 -19.53 -3.01 -1.17
C ALA A 184 -19.38 -3.32 -2.67
N SER A 185 -18.77 -4.46 -3.01
CA SER A 185 -18.59 -4.87 -4.41
C SER A 185 -19.93 -5.02 -5.14
N LEU A 186 -20.89 -5.73 -4.55
CA LEU A 186 -22.21 -5.94 -5.16
C LEU A 186 -23.03 -4.64 -5.25
N ALA A 187 -22.94 -3.78 -4.24
CA ALA A 187 -23.65 -2.49 -4.25
C ALA A 187 -23.10 -1.58 -5.35
N LEU A 188 -21.79 -1.53 -5.54
CA LEU A 188 -21.16 -0.76 -6.60
C LEU A 188 -21.44 -1.33 -7.99
N ILE A 189 -21.46 -2.65 -8.16
CA ILE A 189 -21.88 -3.30 -9.41
C ILE A 189 -23.31 -2.88 -9.76
N GLY A 190 -24.25 -3.01 -8.82
CA GLY A 190 -25.65 -2.62 -9.03
C GLY A 190 -25.79 -1.14 -9.38
N THR A 191 -25.11 -0.25 -8.65
CA THR A 191 -25.12 1.19 -8.90
C THR A 191 -24.54 1.54 -10.27
N THR A 192 -23.40 0.94 -10.64
CA THR A 192 -22.75 1.18 -11.94
C THR A 192 -23.64 0.74 -13.10
N LEU A 193 -24.23 -0.44 -12.99
CA LEU A 193 -25.19 -0.94 -13.99
C LEU A 193 -26.37 0.02 -14.13
N PHE A 194 -26.93 0.48 -13.02
CA PHE A 194 -28.02 1.44 -13.07
C PHE A 194 -27.60 2.76 -13.72
N CYS A 195 -26.44 3.30 -13.35
CA CYS A 195 -25.92 4.55 -13.89
C CYS A 195 -25.64 4.47 -15.40
N LEU A 196 -25.08 3.35 -15.89
CA LEU A 196 -24.73 3.24 -17.30
C LEU A 196 -25.91 2.85 -18.19
N VAL A 197 -26.85 2.03 -17.69
CA VAL A 197 -27.93 1.47 -18.49
C VAL A 197 -29.23 2.26 -18.30
N TYR A 198 -29.66 2.47 -17.07
CA TYR A 198 -31.00 3.03 -16.81
C TYR A 198 -30.99 4.56 -16.66
N LEU A 199 -30.04 5.13 -15.95
CA LEU A 199 -29.99 6.56 -15.66
C LEU A 199 -30.01 7.43 -16.93
N PRO A 200 -29.31 7.10 -18.05
CA PRO A 200 -29.37 7.89 -19.27
C PRO A 200 -30.75 8.08 -19.86
N HIS A 201 -31.64 7.11 -19.68
CA HIS A 201 -33.03 7.22 -20.18
C HIS A 201 -33.83 8.32 -19.49
N PHE A 202 -33.52 8.62 -18.23
CA PHE A 202 -34.19 9.66 -17.45
C PHE A 202 -33.57 11.06 -17.66
N LEU A 203 -32.36 11.12 -18.29
CA LEU A 203 -31.69 12.38 -18.59
C LEU A 203 -32.16 13.02 -19.92
N LYS A 204 -33.02 12.33 -20.70
CA LYS A 204 -33.54 12.83 -21.96
C LYS A 204 -34.37 14.09 -21.71
N GLY A 205 -34.09 15.20 -22.42
CA GLY A 205 -34.87 16.44 -22.42
C GLY A 205 -34.44 17.49 -21.39
N GLN A 206 -33.44 17.28 -20.59
CA GLN A 206 -32.93 18.29 -19.66
C GLN A 206 -31.79 19.10 -20.31
N ALA A 207 -32.14 19.98 -21.25
CA ALA A 207 -31.17 20.94 -21.78
C ALA A 207 -30.91 22.03 -20.72
N HIS A 208 -29.64 22.21 -20.37
CA HIS A 208 -29.06 23.27 -19.54
C HIS A 208 -29.79 23.56 -18.20
N VAL A 209 -29.39 22.82 -17.17
CA VAL A 209 -29.77 23.18 -15.80
C VAL A 209 -29.23 24.58 -15.50
N LYS A 210 -30.12 25.53 -15.08
CA LYS A 210 -29.67 26.86 -14.65
C LYS A 210 -28.62 26.73 -13.57
N GLN A 211 -27.40 27.16 -13.90
CA GLN A 211 -26.26 27.07 -13.00
C GLN A 211 -26.46 27.92 -11.75
N GLY A 212 -26.48 27.29 -10.58
CA GLY A 212 -26.53 27.97 -9.29
C GLY A 212 -25.28 28.80 -9.01
N ALA A 213 -25.36 29.78 -8.11
CA ALA A 213 -24.19 30.54 -7.65
C ALA A 213 -23.12 29.62 -7.04
N VAL A 214 -23.55 28.61 -6.31
CA VAL A 214 -22.66 27.61 -5.69
C VAL A 214 -21.89 26.81 -6.77
N LEU A 215 -22.58 26.36 -7.82
CA LEU A 215 -21.93 25.63 -8.92
C LEU A 215 -20.87 26.51 -9.60
N ARG A 216 -21.21 27.75 -9.92
CA ARG A 216 -20.25 28.71 -10.54
C ARG A 216 -19.04 28.99 -9.65
N PHE A 217 -19.23 29.11 -8.35
CA PHE A 217 -18.12 29.27 -7.39
C PHE A 217 -17.19 28.04 -7.40
N ILE A 218 -17.76 26.84 -7.36
CA ILE A 218 -16.98 25.60 -7.38
C ILE A 218 -16.27 25.41 -8.72
N GLU A 219 -16.90 25.71 -9.85
CA GLU A 219 -16.25 25.69 -11.17
C GLU A 219 -15.08 26.67 -11.24
N LYS A 220 -15.25 27.89 -10.67
CA LYS A 220 -14.16 28.87 -10.58
C LYS A 220 -13.00 28.39 -9.71
N LEU A 221 -13.31 27.74 -8.59
CA LEU A 221 -12.31 27.12 -7.71
C LEU A 221 -11.55 26.04 -8.47
N ASN A 222 -12.25 25.12 -9.15
CA ASN A 222 -11.66 24.01 -9.88
C ASN A 222 -10.92 24.41 -11.17
N ALA A 223 -11.23 25.58 -11.72
CA ALA A 223 -10.50 26.16 -12.85
C ALA A 223 -9.13 26.70 -12.46
N TYR A 224 -8.85 26.87 -11.16
CA TYR A 224 -7.55 27.30 -10.69
C TYR A 224 -6.46 26.26 -11.01
N PRO A 225 -5.32 26.68 -11.59
CA PRO A 225 -4.23 25.77 -11.95
C PRO A 225 -3.36 25.45 -10.71
N TYR A 226 -3.83 24.58 -9.86
CA TYR A 226 -3.17 24.18 -8.61
C TYR A 226 -1.73 23.70 -8.83
N GLU A 227 -1.48 23.02 -9.95
CA GLU A 227 -0.17 22.53 -10.37
C GLU A 227 0.87 23.62 -10.67
N LYS A 228 0.43 24.87 -10.85
CA LYS A 228 1.33 26.02 -11.09
C LYS A 228 1.70 26.76 -9.81
N ASN A 229 0.99 26.52 -8.73
CA ASN A 229 1.25 27.13 -7.43
C ASN A 229 2.46 26.46 -6.77
N LYS A 230 3.63 27.11 -6.88
CA LYS A 230 4.89 26.56 -6.33
C LYS A 230 4.85 26.35 -4.82
N GLY A 231 4.14 27.22 -4.08
CA GLY A 231 4.00 27.09 -2.62
C GLY A 231 3.19 25.85 -2.25
N LEU A 232 2.05 25.64 -2.92
CA LEU A 232 1.22 24.45 -2.69
C LEU A 232 1.96 23.16 -3.04
N VAL A 233 2.61 23.13 -4.21
CA VAL A 233 3.36 21.95 -4.66
C VAL A 233 4.53 21.66 -3.73
N GLY A 234 5.27 22.71 -3.31
CA GLY A 234 6.35 22.58 -2.34
C GLY A 234 5.85 22.12 -0.97
N GLY A 235 4.72 22.65 -0.51
CA GLY A 235 4.07 22.23 0.73
C GLY A 235 3.66 20.75 0.71
N ILE A 236 3.05 20.27 -0.38
CA ILE A 236 2.70 18.85 -0.54
C ILE A 236 3.95 17.97 -0.55
N LEU A 237 5.01 18.39 -1.22
CA LEU A 237 6.28 17.66 -1.26
C LEU A 237 6.89 17.53 0.15
N VAL A 238 6.99 18.65 0.88
CA VAL A 238 7.50 18.68 2.25
C VAL A 238 6.63 17.81 3.17
N LEU A 239 5.32 17.96 3.08
CA LEU A 239 4.37 17.13 3.84
C LEU A 239 4.57 15.63 3.52
N THR A 240 4.73 15.26 2.25
CA THR A 240 4.98 13.88 1.85
C THR A 240 6.27 13.33 2.47
N ILE A 241 7.34 14.14 2.48
CA ILE A 241 8.62 13.74 3.09
C ILE A 241 8.46 13.56 4.60
N ILE A 242 7.82 14.49 5.30
CA ILE A 242 7.54 14.37 6.73
C ILE A 242 6.71 13.11 7.00
N CYS A 243 5.63 12.92 6.24
CA CYS A 243 4.74 11.78 6.38
C CYS A 243 5.43 10.44 6.10
N LEU A 244 6.43 10.40 5.22
CA LEU A 244 7.22 9.19 4.97
C LEU A 244 7.98 8.74 6.23
N PHE A 245 8.50 9.68 7.03
CA PHE A 245 9.16 9.36 8.29
C PHE A 245 8.16 9.02 9.40
N THR A 246 7.08 9.81 9.52
CA THR A 246 6.09 9.60 10.58
C THR A 246 5.19 8.38 10.36
N SER A 247 5.09 7.87 9.14
CA SER A 247 4.36 6.63 8.83
C SER A 247 4.89 5.40 9.58
N GLN A 248 6.16 5.42 9.99
CA GLN A 248 6.76 4.34 10.79
C GLN A 248 6.25 4.30 12.24
N ASN A 249 5.62 5.38 12.72
CA ASN A 249 5.08 5.46 14.07
C ASN A 249 3.67 4.88 14.20
N VAL A 250 3.04 4.51 13.10
CA VAL A 250 1.67 3.96 13.13
C VAL A 250 1.71 2.54 13.69
N ARG A 251 0.83 2.28 14.65
CA ARG A 251 0.69 0.98 15.32
C ARG A 251 -0.69 0.39 15.06
N PHE A 252 -0.81 -0.91 15.30
CA PHE A 252 -2.10 -1.59 15.35
C PHE A 252 -2.58 -1.62 16.79
N ASN A 253 -3.86 -1.28 16.99
CA ASN A 253 -4.47 -1.34 18.29
C ASN A 253 -4.68 -2.81 18.71
N GLU A 254 -4.05 -3.20 19.79
CA GLU A 254 -4.10 -4.56 20.33
C GLU A 254 -5.34 -4.78 21.22
N ASP A 255 -6.00 -3.71 21.67
CA ASP A 255 -7.18 -3.80 22.51
C ASP A 255 -8.47 -3.82 21.70
N MET A 256 -8.88 -5.03 21.33
CA MET A 256 -10.16 -5.24 20.65
C MET A 256 -11.39 -4.85 21.47
N MET A 257 -11.29 -4.84 22.79
CA MET A 257 -12.40 -4.47 23.66
C MET A 257 -12.67 -2.97 23.64
N SER A 258 -11.65 -2.16 23.41
CA SER A 258 -11.80 -0.71 23.22
C SER A 258 -12.67 -0.34 22.02
N LEU A 259 -12.85 -1.27 21.08
CA LEU A 259 -13.71 -1.08 19.90
C LEU A 259 -15.19 -1.35 20.16
N ASN A 260 -15.54 -1.99 21.28
CA ASN A 260 -16.92 -2.24 21.66
C ASN A 260 -17.53 -1.02 22.34
N TYR A 261 -18.83 -0.82 22.10
CA TYR A 261 -19.59 0.15 22.88
C TYR A 261 -20.10 -0.48 24.16
N GLU A 262 -19.65 0.04 25.28
CA GLU A 262 -20.14 -0.34 26.59
C GLU A 262 -20.82 0.87 27.24
N PRO A 263 -22.13 0.79 27.62
CA PRO A 263 -22.76 1.85 28.39
C PRO A 263 -22.12 1.99 29.78
N ALA A 264 -22.17 3.20 30.33
CA ALA A 264 -21.52 3.52 31.61
C ALA A 264 -21.94 2.58 32.76
N HIS A 265 -23.22 2.16 32.78
CA HIS A 265 -23.71 1.26 33.81
C HIS A 265 -23.09 -0.14 33.73
N LEU A 266 -22.96 -0.72 32.53
CA LEU A 266 -22.30 -2.02 32.36
C LEU A 266 -20.82 -1.96 32.75
N LYS A 267 -20.13 -0.89 32.39
CA LYS A 267 -18.72 -0.68 32.73
C LYS A 267 -18.54 -0.52 34.24
N GLN A 268 -19.49 0.13 34.92
CA GLN A 268 -19.51 0.22 36.39
C GLN A 268 -19.73 -1.15 37.03
N SER A 269 -20.70 -1.93 36.50
CA SER A 269 -20.96 -3.29 36.99
C SER A 269 -19.75 -4.21 36.74
N GLU A 270 -19.07 -4.10 35.61
CA GLU A 270 -17.81 -4.81 35.35
C GLU A 270 -16.73 -4.47 36.37
N ASN A 271 -16.54 -3.16 36.65
CA ASN A 271 -15.54 -2.73 37.59
C ASN A 271 -15.86 -3.20 39.04
N LYS A 272 -17.11 -3.13 39.45
CA LYS A 272 -17.54 -3.66 40.76
C LYS A 272 -17.34 -5.17 40.87
N LEU A 273 -17.69 -5.90 39.80
CA LEU A 273 -17.45 -7.34 39.73
C LEU A 273 -15.96 -7.67 39.83
N ALA A 274 -15.12 -6.91 39.12
CA ALA A 274 -13.68 -7.09 39.11
C ALA A 274 -13.04 -6.71 40.47
N GLU A 275 -13.66 -5.86 41.27
CA GLU A 275 -13.24 -5.55 42.66
C GLU A 275 -13.55 -6.67 43.64
N LEU A 276 -14.65 -7.42 43.38
CA LEU A 276 -14.99 -8.61 44.18
C LEU A 276 -14.02 -9.78 43.95
N PHE A 277 -13.49 -9.89 42.72
CA PHE A 277 -12.48 -10.87 42.36
C PHE A 277 -11.14 -10.17 42.28
N ASP A 278 -10.24 -10.41 43.22
CA ASP A 278 -8.93 -9.74 43.33
C ASP A 278 -8.23 -9.51 42.01
N LYS A 279 -8.10 -8.22 41.61
CA LYS A 279 -7.68 -7.77 40.26
C LYS A 279 -6.28 -8.20 39.82
N LYS A 280 -5.45 -8.73 40.71
CA LYS A 280 -4.03 -8.98 40.49
C LYS A 280 -3.75 -10.29 39.72
N GLU A 281 -4.71 -11.19 39.64
CA GLU A 281 -4.50 -12.51 39.10
C GLU A 281 -5.34 -12.74 37.83
N LYS A 282 -4.66 -12.91 36.70
CA LYS A 282 -5.34 -13.33 35.47
C LYS A 282 -5.50 -14.85 35.46
N THR A 283 -6.74 -15.28 35.32
CA THR A 283 -7.06 -16.69 35.11
C THR A 283 -6.94 -17.03 33.63
N VAL A 284 -6.13 -18.03 33.31
CA VAL A 284 -5.95 -18.58 31.97
C VAL A 284 -6.60 -19.96 31.93
N LEU A 285 -7.28 -20.28 30.84
CA LEU A 285 -7.91 -21.59 30.65
C LEU A 285 -7.00 -22.50 29.82
N PHE A 286 -6.67 -23.66 30.38
CA PHE A 286 -6.00 -24.75 29.68
C PHE A 286 -7.07 -25.76 29.32
N VAL A 287 -7.28 -25.99 28.03
CA VAL A 287 -8.33 -26.86 27.51
C VAL A 287 -7.70 -28.11 26.92
N SER A 288 -7.92 -29.24 27.56
CA SER A 288 -7.52 -30.54 27.04
C SER A 288 -8.62 -31.09 26.13
N THR A 289 -8.29 -31.47 24.91
CA THR A 289 -9.23 -31.89 23.87
C THR A 289 -9.06 -33.37 23.59
N GLY A 290 -10.17 -34.08 23.30
CA GLY A 290 -10.17 -35.47 22.88
C GLY A 290 -11.34 -35.78 21.96
N LYS A 291 -11.22 -36.88 21.20
CA LYS A 291 -12.31 -37.38 20.34
C LYS A 291 -13.50 -37.88 21.14
N ASP A 292 -13.23 -38.40 22.29
CA ASP A 292 -14.19 -38.89 23.27
C ASP A 292 -13.77 -38.54 24.70
N MET A 293 -14.56 -38.92 25.68
CA MET A 293 -14.29 -38.59 27.07
C MET A 293 -13.04 -39.34 27.61
N GLY A 294 -12.76 -40.53 27.13
CA GLY A 294 -11.57 -41.33 27.51
C GLY A 294 -10.28 -40.65 27.08
N ASP A 295 -10.21 -40.24 25.78
CA ASP A 295 -9.06 -39.51 25.20
C ASP A 295 -8.87 -38.13 25.87
N ALA A 296 -9.97 -37.41 26.10
CA ALA A 296 -9.92 -36.12 26.78
C ALA A 296 -9.42 -36.22 28.22
N THR A 297 -9.86 -37.22 29.00
CA THR A 297 -9.41 -37.45 30.39
C THR A 297 -7.95 -37.86 30.48
N GLY A 298 -7.44 -38.61 29.50
CA GLY A 298 -6.03 -38.98 29.39
C GLY A 298 -5.16 -37.71 29.27
N GLN A 299 -5.49 -36.83 28.30
CA GLN A 299 -4.80 -35.56 28.10
C GLN A 299 -4.95 -34.60 29.28
N TYR A 300 -6.13 -34.61 29.90
CA TYR A 300 -6.42 -33.80 31.09
C TYR A 300 -5.55 -34.17 32.28
N ALA A 301 -5.37 -35.47 32.51
CA ALA A 301 -4.52 -35.99 33.58
C ALA A 301 -3.04 -35.61 33.35
N GLU A 302 -2.56 -35.68 32.12
CA GLU A 302 -1.20 -35.27 31.75
C GLU A 302 -1.01 -33.76 31.94
N THR A 303 -1.98 -32.94 31.51
CA THR A 303 -2.00 -31.50 31.70
C THR A 303 -1.94 -31.15 33.19
N ASN A 304 -2.79 -31.78 34.01
CA ASN A 304 -2.81 -31.55 35.44
C ASN A 304 -1.51 -31.98 36.14
N ARG A 305 -0.85 -33.02 35.66
CA ARG A 305 0.45 -33.45 36.21
C ARG A 305 1.52 -32.40 35.96
N LEU A 306 1.57 -31.86 34.73
CA LEU A 306 2.50 -30.79 34.39
C LEU A 306 2.21 -29.51 35.16
N LEU A 307 0.93 -29.14 35.32
CA LEU A 307 0.52 -27.98 36.12
C LEU A 307 0.87 -28.12 37.60
N ALA A 308 0.74 -29.33 38.16
CA ALA A 308 1.17 -29.63 39.53
C ALA A 308 2.67 -29.40 39.70
N GLN A 309 3.49 -29.88 38.76
CA GLN A 309 4.94 -29.67 38.74
C GLN A 309 5.27 -28.16 38.63
N LEU A 310 4.64 -27.43 37.73
CA LEU A 310 4.83 -25.99 37.54
C LEU A 310 4.42 -25.18 38.79
N LYS A 311 3.44 -25.67 39.55
CA LYS A 311 3.05 -25.06 40.84
C LYS A 311 4.13 -25.27 41.87
N GLU A 312 4.72 -26.47 41.96
CA GLU A 312 5.85 -26.77 42.88
C GLU A 312 7.10 -25.95 42.50
N GLU A 313 7.35 -25.70 41.21
CA GLU A 313 8.43 -24.84 40.71
C GLU A 313 8.14 -23.34 40.91
N GLY A 314 6.95 -22.97 41.37
CA GLY A 314 6.54 -21.57 41.59
C GLY A 314 6.29 -20.78 40.30
N LYS A 315 6.21 -21.43 39.13
CA LYS A 315 5.91 -20.81 37.85
C LYS A 315 4.43 -20.50 37.62
N ILE A 316 3.55 -21.18 38.33
CA ILE A 316 2.13 -20.84 38.42
C ILE A 316 1.75 -20.73 39.92
N LYS A 317 0.77 -19.89 40.19
CA LYS A 317 0.33 -19.68 41.57
C LYS A 317 -0.60 -20.78 42.06
N ASP A 318 -1.61 -21.07 41.24
CA ASP A 318 -2.62 -22.07 41.58
C ASP A 318 -3.37 -22.52 40.31
N TYR A 319 -4.00 -23.67 40.39
CA TYR A 319 -4.91 -24.11 39.34
C TYR A 319 -6.10 -24.82 39.95
N ALA A 320 -7.25 -24.61 39.33
CA ALA A 320 -8.49 -25.33 39.67
C ALA A 320 -8.83 -26.29 38.53
N SER A 321 -9.08 -27.54 38.87
CA SER A 321 -9.39 -28.56 37.92
C SER A 321 -10.33 -29.63 38.50
N ALA A 322 -11.08 -30.27 37.62
CA ALA A 322 -11.85 -31.45 38.00
C ALA A 322 -11.02 -32.74 38.01
N GLY A 323 -9.68 -32.65 37.93
CA GLY A 323 -8.80 -33.85 37.82
C GLY A 323 -8.84 -34.83 38.98
N GLN A 324 -9.33 -34.41 40.14
CA GLN A 324 -9.56 -35.31 41.24
C GLN A 324 -10.75 -36.25 41.00
N PHE A 325 -11.72 -35.81 40.20
CA PHE A 325 -12.92 -36.58 39.85
C PHE A 325 -12.81 -37.29 38.48
N LEU A 326 -12.02 -36.72 37.59
CA LEU A 326 -11.78 -37.20 36.23
C LEU A 326 -10.49 -38.03 36.17
N ILE A 327 -10.58 -39.29 36.55
CA ILE A 327 -9.46 -40.24 36.55
C ILE A 327 -9.53 -41.05 35.26
N PRO A 328 -8.45 -41.15 34.47
CA PRO A 328 -8.42 -41.98 33.26
C PRO A 328 -8.83 -43.42 33.55
N GLU A 329 -9.56 -44.05 32.63
CA GLU A 329 -10.10 -45.38 32.79
C GLU A 329 -9.01 -46.40 33.08
N GLU A 330 -7.88 -46.36 32.40
CA GLU A 330 -6.71 -47.21 32.63
C GLU A 330 -6.19 -47.14 34.08
N VAL A 331 -6.20 -45.92 34.66
CA VAL A 331 -5.78 -45.70 36.06
C VAL A 331 -6.82 -46.25 37.03
N GLN A 332 -8.12 -46.14 36.70
CA GLN A 332 -9.19 -46.71 37.50
C GLN A 332 -9.12 -48.23 37.50
N GLU A 333 -8.97 -48.85 36.34
CA GLU A 333 -8.81 -50.30 36.20
C GLU A 333 -7.56 -50.81 36.96
N ALA A 334 -6.42 -50.09 36.80
CA ALA A 334 -5.20 -50.46 37.53
C ALA A 334 -5.41 -50.41 39.06
N ARG A 335 -6.13 -49.42 39.59
CA ARG A 335 -6.45 -49.29 41.00
C ARG A 335 -7.43 -50.40 41.45
N LEU A 336 -8.44 -50.70 40.65
CA LEU A 336 -9.36 -51.76 40.91
C LEU A 336 -8.66 -53.12 40.94
N LYS A 337 -7.76 -53.39 40.00
CA LYS A 337 -6.92 -54.59 40.00
C LYS A 337 -6.05 -54.68 41.23
N GLN A 338 -5.43 -53.57 41.68
CA GLN A 338 -4.67 -53.56 42.94
C GLN A 338 -5.57 -53.83 44.15
N TRP A 339 -6.77 -53.21 44.18
CA TRP A 339 -7.78 -53.45 45.22
C TRP A 339 -8.19 -54.91 45.29
N HIS A 340 -8.54 -55.56 44.17
CA HIS A 340 -8.91 -56.94 44.07
C HIS A 340 -7.77 -57.88 44.47
N ASN A 341 -6.54 -57.55 44.02
CA ASN A 341 -5.35 -58.32 44.38
C ASN A 341 -5.01 -58.26 45.89
N TYR A 342 -5.27 -57.14 46.53
CA TYR A 342 -4.99 -56.94 47.94
C TYR A 342 -6.06 -57.59 48.80
N TRP A 343 -7.35 -57.39 48.51
CA TRP A 343 -8.48 -57.95 49.25
C TRP A 343 -8.94 -59.30 48.79
N THR A 344 -8.09 -60.32 49.00
CA THR A 344 -8.44 -61.67 48.70
C THR A 344 -9.55 -62.14 49.63
N PRO A 345 -10.34 -63.17 49.25
CA PRO A 345 -11.38 -63.74 50.10
C PRO A 345 -10.90 -64.13 51.53
N GLU A 346 -9.66 -64.63 51.61
CA GLU A 346 -9.06 -65.03 52.89
C GLU A 346 -8.76 -63.82 53.74
N LYS A 347 -8.21 -62.71 53.18
CA LYS A 347 -7.93 -61.44 53.92
C LYS A 347 -9.21 -60.80 54.39
N LYS A 348 -10.28 -60.83 53.59
CA LYS A 348 -11.57 -60.28 53.99
C LYS A 348 -12.20 -61.12 55.11
N ALA A 349 -12.11 -62.42 55.06
CA ALA A 349 -12.56 -63.33 56.13
C ALA A 349 -11.80 -63.10 57.42
N ARG A 350 -10.47 -62.94 57.34
CA ARG A 350 -9.62 -62.70 58.51
C ARG A 350 -9.93 -61.35 59.10
N LEU A 351 -10.13 -60.32 58.30
CA LEU A 351 -10.49 -58.97 58.78
C LEU A 351 -11.83 -58.93 59.50
N ARG A 352 -12.84 -59.73 58.96
CA ARG A 352 -14.15 -59.85 59.63
C ARG A 352 -14.06 -60.54 60.95
N GLU A 353 -13.29 -61.57 60.99
CA GLU A 353 -13.09 -62.32 62.25
C GLU A 353 -12.39 -61.46 63.30
N THR A 354 -11.31 -60.75 62.86
CA THR A 354 -10.57 -59.87 63.75
C THR A 354 -11.46 -58.74 64.28
N ILE A 355 -12.22 -58.09 63.40
CA ILE A 355 -13.11 -56.99 63.81
C ILE A 355 -14.24 -57.51 64.72
N ARG A 356 -14.84 -58.65 64.43
CA ARG A 356 -15.87 -59.23 65.27
C ARG A 356 -15.34 -59.57 66.64
N THR A 357 -14.15 -60.13 66.72
CA THR A 357 -13.51 -60.48 67.97
C THR A 357 -13.21 -59.33 68.86
N GLU A 358 -12.57 -58.32 68.24
CA GLU A 358 -12.21 -57.08 68.99
C GLU A 358 -13.45 -56.23 69.29
N ALA A 359 -14.44 -56.16 68.42
CA ALA A 359 -15.70 -55.44 68.68
C ALA A 359 -16.45 -56.03 69.89
N ALA A 360 -16.49 -57.33 70.01
CA ALA A 360 -17.06 -58.04 71.17
C ALA A 360 -16.26 -57.64 72.43
N ARG A 361 -14.96 -57.65 72.39
CA ARG A 361 -14.07 -57.25 73.48
C ARG A 361 -14.33 -55.85 74.01
N TYR A 362 -14.65 -54.87 73.10
CA TYR A 362 -14.92 -53.45 73.42
C TYR A 362 -16.44 -53.21 73.57
N HIS A 363 -17.28 -54.19 73.67
CA HIS A 363 -18.73 -54.10 73.86
C HIS A 363 -19.49 -53.35 72.75
N PHE A 364 -19.03 -53.42 71.50
CA PHE A 364 -19.78 -52.88 70.39
C PHE A 364 -20.98 -53.76 70.11
N ARG A 365 -22.05 -53.14 69.50
CA ARG A 365 -23.22 -53.93 69.05
C ARG A 365 -22.81 -54.89 67.95
N GLU A 366 -23.41 -56.11 67.94
CA GLU A 366 -23.06 -57.20 67.03
C GLU A 366 -23.01 -56.79 65.53
N HIS A 367 -23.86 -55.88 65.12
CA HIS A 367 -23.94 -55.40 63.75
C HIS A 367 -23.29 -53.98 63.49
N ALA A 368 -22.52 -53.49 64.43
CA ALA A 368 -21.94 -52.10 64.32
C ALA A 368 -21.08 -51.89 63.09
N PHE A 369 -20.42 -52.93 62.60
CA PHE A 369 -19.53 -52.91 61.45
C PHE A 369 -20.08 -53.47 60.15
N GLU A 370 -21.36 -53.87 60.16
CA GLU A 370 -22.03 -54.50 59.03
C GLU A 370 -22.03 -53.54 57.78
N PRO A 371 -22.27 -52.23 57.91
CA PRO A 371 -22.16 -51.30 56.78
C PRO A 371 -20.74 -51.22 56.15
N PHE A 372 -19.71 -51.37 56.99
CA PHE A 372 -18.32 -51.46 56.52
C PHE A 372 -18.04 -52.75 55.75
N PHE A 373 -18.56 -53.89 56.22
CA PHE A 373 -18.39 -55.16 55.48
C PHE A 373 -19.15 -55.19 54.18
N GLN A 374 -20.35 -54.62 54.13
CA GLN A 374 -21.10 -54.44 52.90
C GLN A 374 -20.36 -53.53 51.90
N TRP A 375 -19.73 -52.43 52.40
CA TRP A 375 -18.89 -51.56 51.58
C TRP A 375 -17.65 -52.32 51.08
N LEU A 376 -16.97 -53.13 51.90
CA LEU A 376 -15.77 -53.86 51.50
C LEU A 376 -16.08 -54.98 50.46
N ASP A 377 -17.28 -55.48 50.42
CA ASP A 377 -17.72 -56.54 49.45
C ASP A 377 -18.36 -55.92 48.20
N ARG A 378 -18.56 -54.66 48.18
CA ARG A 378 -19.18 -53.96 47.04
C ARG A 378 -18.35 -54.22 45.76
N PRO A 379 -18.97 -54.66 44.65
CA PRO A 379 -18.27 -54.67 43.36
C PRO A 379 -18.02 -53.25 42.85
N PHE A 380 -16.81 -52.80 43.00
CA PHE A 380 -16.42 -51.50 42.44
C PHE A 380 -16.20 -51.64 40.94
N GLN A 381 -16.73 -50.66 40.18
CA GLN A 381 -16.59 -50.57 38.73
C GLN A 381 -16.01 -49.22 38.38
N PRO A 382 -15.38 -49.06 37.21
CA PRO A 382 -14.96 -47.76 36.72
C PRO A 382 -16.13 -46.75 36.69
N LEU A 383 -15.86 -45.52 36.96
CA LEU A 383 -16.86 -44.47 36.99
C LEU A 383 -17.32 -44.18 35.55
N ASP A 384 -18.63 -44.25 35.32
CA ASP A 384 -19.23 -43.82 34.06
C ASP A 384 -19.41 -42.30 34.04
N TYR A 385 -18.64 -41.64 33.22
CA TYR A 385 -18.70 -40.18 33.06
C TYR A 385 -19.89 -39.68 32.21
N GLN A 386 -20.64 -40.58 31.58
CA GLN A 386 -21.85 -40.25 30.83
C GLN A 386 -23.11 -40.24 31.70
N ASN A 387 -23.01 -40.59 32.95
CA ASN A 387 -24.12 -40.54 33.90
C ASN A 387 -24.56 -39.09 34.15
N GLU A 388 -25.89 -38.86 34.18
CA GLU A 388 -26.52 -37.55 34.37
C GLU A 388 -26.00 -36.77 35.59
N ILE A 389 -25.70 -37.44 36.69
CA ILE A 389 -25.17 -36.86 37.92
C ILE A 389 -23.74 -36.35 37.68
N THR A 390 -22.91 -37.15 37.02
CA THR A 390 -21.51 -36.79 36.72
C THR A 390 -21.47 -35.63 35.72
N THR A 391 -22.33 -35.67 34.74
CA THR A 391 -22.45 -34.60 33.73
C THR A 391 -22.85 -33.27 34.38
N ARG A 392 -23.78 -33.28 35.33
CA ARG A 392 -24.17 -32.04 36.06
C ARG A 392 -23.06 -31.51 36.95
N LEU A 393 -22.30 -32.38 37.63
CA LEU A 393 -21.14 -31.97 38.44
C LEU A 393 -19.97 -31.41 37.60
N LEU A 394 -19.82 -31.91 36.38
CA LEU A 394 -18.73 -31.54 35.47
C LEU A 394 -19.10 -30.42 34.50
N ASN A 395 -20.32 -29.90 34.54
CA ASN A 395 -20.84 -28.96 33.57
C ASN A 395 -20.01 -27.64 33.44
N GLU A 396 -19.32 -27.28 34.52
CA GLU A 396 -18.41 -26.10 34.50
C GLU A 396 -17.00 -26.42 33.94
N TRP A 397 -16.64 -27.72 33.89
CA TRP A 397 -15.30 -28.18 33.53
C TRP A 397 -15.27 -28.92 32.19
N GLN A 398 -16.45 -29.23 31.65
CA GLN A 398 -16.61 -29.96 30.40
C GLN A 398 -17.47 -29.20 29.42
N THR A 399 -17.05 -29.18 28.17
CA THR A 399 -17.87 -28.73 27.03
C THR A 399 -17.63 -29.65 25.82
N SER A 400 -18.61 -29.73 24.94
CA SER A 400 -18.51 -30.54 23.73
C SER A 400 -18.94 -29.71 22.53
N ALA A 401 -18.16 -29.74 21.46
CA ALA A 401 -18.49 -29.06 20.21
C ALA A 401 -17.91 -29.88 19.04
N ASP A 402 -18.70 -30.05 17.98
CA ASP A 402 -18.28 -30.68 16.72
C ASP A 402 -17.52 -32.01 16.88
N SER A 403 -18.06 -32.94 17.71
CA SER A 403 -17.46 -34.24 18.01
C SER A 403 -16.13 -34.19 18.81
N LEU A 404 -15.80 -33.07 19.43
CA LEU A 404 -14.66 -32.93 20.34
C LEU A 404 -15.17 -32.79 21.78
N THR A 405 -14.60 -33.54 22.70
CA THR A 405 -14.78 -33.36 24.14
C THR A 405 -13.66 -32.51 24.66
N MET A 406 -14.00 -31.44 25.41
CA MET A 406 -13.06 -30.46 25.95
C MET A 406 -13.18 -30.42 27.47
N LEU A 407 -12.03 -30.53 28.15
CA LEU A 407 -11.93 -30.44 29.60
C LEU A 407 -11.11 -29.25 30.00
N ILE A 408 -11.65 -28.40 30.87
CA ILE A 408 -11.14 -27.09 31.21
C ILE A 408 -10.39 -27.15 32.52
N THR A 409 -9.18 -26.56 32.57
CA THR A 409 -8.43 -26.27 33.79
C THR A 409 -8.24 -24.78 33.90
N GLN A 410 -8.59 -24.18 35.00
CA GLN A 410 -8.36 -22.75 35.29
C GLN A 410 -7.02 -22.61 36.00
N VAL A 411 -6.10 -21.86 35.40
CA VAL A 411 -4.74 -21.65 35.92
C VAL A 411 -4.55 -20.16 36.26
N ARG A 412 -4.05 -19.89 37.44
CA ARG A 412 -3.70 -18.54 37.89
C ARG A 412 -2.19 -18.34 37.80
N MET A 413 -1.74 -17.35 37.05
CA MET A 413 -0.32 -17.03 36.88
C MET A 413 -0.11 -15.54 36.62
N ASN A 414 1.12 -15.08 36.82
CA ASN A 414 1.48 -13.70 36.49
C ASN A 414 1.73 -13.58 34.97
N GLU A 415 1.63 -12.35 34.48
CA GLU A 415 1.88 -12.03 33.05
C GLU A 415 3.32 -12.42 32.65
N THR A 416 4.29 -12.21 33.55
CA THR A 416 5.72 -12.50 33.33
C THR A 416 6.04 -13.98 33.17
N ASP A 417 5.20 -14.85 33.76
CA ASP A 417 5.47 -16.30 33.78
C ASP A 417 4.93 -17.01 32.54
N LYS A 418 4.07 -16.36 31.76
CA LYS A 418 3.45 -16.89 30.55
C LYS A 418 4.45 -17.31 29.47
N GLU A 419 5.49 -16.48 29.23
CA GLU A 419 6.53 -16.78 28.25
C GLU A 419 7.31 -18.06 28.58
N ALA A 420 7.43 -18.40 29.86
CA ALA A 420 8.12 -19.61 30.30
C ALA A 420 7.20 -20.84 30.32
N VAL A 421 5.88 -20.65 30.56
CA VAL A 421 4.90 -21.73 30.74
C VAL A 421 4.31 -22.17 29.39
N TYR A 422 3.92 -21.25 28.52
CA TYR A 422 3.20 -21.58 27.28
C TYR A 422 3.97 -22.49 26.32
N PRO A 423 5.28 -22.30 26.08
CA PRO A 423 6.05 -23.19 25.20
C PRO A 423 6.07 -24.66 25.65
N LEU A 424 5.85 -24.95 26.94
CA LEU A 424 5.82 -26.31 27.45
C LEU A 424 4.57 -27.10 27.01
N PHE A 425 3.53 -26.39 26.62
CA PHE A 425 2.27 -26.97 26.13
C PHE A 425 2.11 -26.89 24.60
N GLN A 426 2.86 -26.04 23.90
CA GLN A 426 2.80 -25.91 22.45
C GLN A 426 3.08 -27.20 21.66
N PRO A 427 3.98 -28.11 22.10
CA PRO A 427 4.19 -29.38 21.40
C PRO A 427 3.04 -30.37 21.52
N LYS A 428 2.05 -30.10 22.41
CA LYS A 428 0.92 -30.99 22.68
C LYS A 428 -0.28 -30.55 21.84
N GLU A 429 -0.48 -31.15 20.69
CA GLU A 429 -1.58 -30.84 19.75
C GLU A 429 -2.98 -30.87 20.35
N LYS A 430 -3.15 -31.59 21.49
CA LYS A 430 -4.43 -31.78 22.16
C LYS A 430 -4.66 -30.86 23.37
N VAL A 431 -3.76 -29.89 23.62
CA VAL A 431 -3.93 -28.92 24.69
C VAL A 431 -3.95 -27.51 24.10
N VAL A 432 -5.03 -26.81 24.26
CA VAL A 432 -5.22 -25.43 23.81
C VAL A 432 -5.21 -24.50 25.01
N ILE A 433 -4.31 -23.50 24.97
CA ILE A 433 -4.29 -22.45 26.00
C ILE A 433 -5.21 -21.33 25.56
N PHE A 434 -6.24 -21.07 26.31
CA PHE A 434 -7.19 -20.00 26.08
C PHE A 434 -6.88 -18.82 27.01
N ASP A 435 -5.97 -17.96 26.55
CA ASP A 435 -5.62 -16.69 27.19
C ASP A 435 -6.15 -15.53 26.35
N ARG A 436 -6.98 -14.70 26.93
CA ARG A 436 -7.61 -13.57 26.27
C ARG A 436 -6.57 -12.59 25.71
N SER A 437 -5.51 -12.29 26.45
CA SER A 437 -4.45 -11.39 25.98
C SER A 437 -3.59 -12.03 24.90
N TYR A 438 -3.20 -13.28 25.09
CA TYR A 438 -2.44 -14.04 24.08
C TYR A 438 -3.23 -14.22 22.78
N PHE A 439 -4.51 -14.55 22.89
CA PHE A 439 -5.40 -14.67 21.75
C PHE A 439 -5.61 -13.33 21.03
N ALA A 440 -5.74 -12.23 21.78
CA ALA A 440 -5.83 -10.90 21.21
C ALA A 440 -4.56 -10.55 20.40
N ASN A 441 -3.38 -10.84 20.94
CA ASN A 441 -2.12 -10.58 20.24
C ASN A 441 -1.96 -11.41 18.96
N GLN A 442 -2.32 -12.70 18.99
CA GLN A 442 -2.32 -13.53 17.78
C GLN A 442 -3.32 -13.02 16.75
N TRP A 443 -4.47 -12.56 17.20
CA TRP A 443 -5.49 -12.02 16.33
C TRP A 443 -5.07 -10.70 15.68
N VAL A 444 -4.41 -9.81 16.44
CA VAL A 444 -3.80 -8.58 15.89
C VAL A 444 -2.75 -8.93 14.84
N SER A 445 -1.93 -9.94 15.08
CA SER A 445 -0.96 -10.41 14.08
C SER A 445 -1.64 -10.91 12.81
N ALA A 446 -2.72 -11.68 12.91
CA ALA A 446 -3.50 -12.14 11.76
C ALA A 446 -4.14 -10.96 11.00
N VAL A 447 -4.71 -10.00 11.72
CA VAL A 447 -5.29 -8.77 11.14
C VAL A 447 -4.23 -7.94 10.44
N ASN A 448 -3.03 -7.86 11.01
CA ASN A 448 -1.90 -7.17 10.38
C ASN A 448 -1.47 -7.85 9.07
N GLN A 449 -1.42 -9.18 9.05
CA GLN A 449 -1.15 -9.93 7.82
C GLN A 449 -2.25 -9.71 6.77
N ASP A 450 -3.52 -9.76 7.17
CA ASP A 450 -4.66 -9.45 6.29
C ASP A 450 -4.55 -8.03 5.72
N PHE A 451 -4.13 -7.05 6.52
CA PHE A 451 -3.95 -5.67 6.07
C PHE A 451 -2.94 -5.56 4.93
N TYR A 452 -1.76 -6.15 5.07
CA TYR A 452 -0.77 -6.14 3.99
C TYR A 452 -1.25 -6.92 2.77
N LEU A 453 -1.95 -8.03 2.97
CA LEU A 453 -2.53 -8.80 1.89
C LEU A 453 -3.53 -7.96 1.08
N ILE A 454 -4.44 -7.27 1.74
CA ILE A 454 -5.41 -6.35 1.12
C ILE A 454 -4.68 -5.26 0.34
N LEU A 455 -3.68 -4.62 0.95
CA LEU A 455 -2.91 -3.55 0.35
C LEU A 455 -2.24 -4.00 -0.95
N TYR A 456 -1.58 -5.17 -0.94
CA TYR A 456 -0.91 -5.71 -2.12
C TYR A 456 -1.90 -6.15 -3.20
N ILE A 457 -2.97 -6.87 -2.85
CA ILE A 457 -3.97 -7.33 -3.81
C ILE A 457 -4.67 -6.13 -4.45
N SER A 458 -5.15 -5.17 -3.66
CA SER A 458 -5.82 -3.97 -4.17
C SER A 458 -4.88 -3.16 -5.06
N SER A 459 -3.64 -2.90 -4.63
CA SER A 459 -2.64 -2.17 -5.43
C SER A 459 -2.33 -2.88 -6.74
N PHE A 460 -2.18 -4.21 -6.71
CA PHE A 460 -1.91 -5.01 -7.90
C PHE A 460 -3.09 -4.97 -8.88
N LEU A 461 -4.31 -5.18 -8.39
CA LEU A 461 -5.52 -5.15 -9.23
C LEU A 461 -5.71 -3.79 -9.88
N ILE A 462 -5.56 -2.71 -9.12
CA ILE A 462 -5.68 -1.34 -9.64
C ILE A 462 -4.59 -1.07 -10.67
N PHE A 463 -3.33 -1.36 -10.36
CA PHE A 463 -2.23 -1.15 -11.28
C PHE A 463 -2.44 -1.91 -12.59
N PHE A 464 -2.86 -3.17 -12.51
CA PHE A 464 -3.08 -4.01 -13.68
C PHE A 464 -4.28 -3.56 -14.51
N ALA A 465 -5.38 -3.16 -13.84
CA ALA A 465 -6.56 -2.60 -14.51
C ALA A 465 -6.23 -1.30 -15.27
N LEU A 466 -5.47 -0.40 -14.66
CA LEU A 466 -4.98 0.83 -15.29
C LEU A 466 -4.05 0.52 -16.46
N TRP A 467 -3.18 -0.48 -16.32
CA TRP A 467 -2.26 -0.87 -17.38
C TRP A 467 -3.00 -1.41 -18.61
N ILE A 468 -3.99 -2.28 -18.40
CA ILE A 468 -4.86 -2.75 -19.50
C ILE A 468 -5.62 -1.58 -20.11
N SER A 469 -6.17 -0.71 -19.30
CA SER A 469 -6.99 0.43 -19.72
C SER A 469 -6.21 1.44 -20.57
N TYR A 470 -4.99 1.80 -20.19
CA TYR A 470 -4.18 2.78 -20.91
C TYR A 470 -3.28 2.17 -22.00
N GLY A 471 -2.98 0.87 -21.92
CA GLY A 471 -2.06 0.19 -22.82
C GLY A 471 -0.62 0.71 -22.78
N ARG A 472 -0.31 1.62 -21.82
CA ARG A 472 1.02 2.23 -21.66
C ARG A 472 1.37 2.35 -20.20
N ILE A 473 2.50 1.78 -19.81
CA ILE A 473 2.97 1.77 -18.42
C ILE A 473 3.27 3.17 -17.88
N GLU A 474 3.68 4.11 -18.74
CA GLU A 474 3.93 5.49 -18.33
C GLU A 474 2.66 6.18 -17.86
N LEU A 475 1.55 6.00 -18.55
CA LEU A 475 0.26 6.56 -18.17
C LEU A 475 -0.27 5.88 -16.90
N THR A 476 -0.08 4.57 -16.80
CA THR A 476 -0.40 3.81 -15.60
C THR A 476 0.32 4.35 -14.38
N LEU A 477 1.64 4.54 -14.47
CA LEU A 477 2.45 5.09 -13.38
C LEU A 477 2.03 6.52 -13.02
N MET A 478 1.71 7.37 -14.01
CA MET A 478 1.24 8.74 -13.74
C MET A 478 -0.11 8.78 -13.04
N SER A 479 -0.98 7.78 -13.23
CA SER A 479 -2.25 7.67 -12.53
C SER A 479 -2.11 6.98 -11.17
N PHE A 480 -1.23 6.02 -11.04
CA PHE A 480 -1.02 5.24 -9.83
C PHE A 480 -0.19 5.99 -8.76
N LEU A 481 0.81 6.78 -9.19
CA LEU A 481 1.71 7.49 -8.26
C LEU A 481 0.98 8.48 -7.33
N PRO A 482 0.01 9.30 -7.78
CA PRO A 482 -0.77 10.16 -6.89
C PRO A 482 -1.46 9.40 -5.76
N MET A 483 -1.97 8.21 -6.05
CA MET A 483 -2.61 7.34 -5.05
C MET A 483 -1.59 6.89 -3.99
N LEU A 484 -0.40 6.43 -4.39
CA LEU A 484 0.66 6.05 -3.46
C LEU A 484 1.10 7.24 -2.58
N VAL A 485 1.27 8.42 -3.17
CA VAL A 485 1.64 9.63 -2.42
C VAL A 485 0.55 10.01 -1.42
N SER A 486 -0.73 9.92 -1.81
CA SER A 486 -1.85 10.15 -0.91
C SER A 486 -1.85 9.16 0.25
N TRP A 487 -1.57 7.89 -0.02
CA TRP A 487 -1.46 6.85 0.99
C TRP A 487 -0.35 7.16 2.01
N ILE A 488 0.84 7.54 1.53
CA ILE A 488 1.95 7.95 2.41
C ILE A 488 1.55 9.13 3.31
N ILE A 489 0.86 10.13 2.74
CA ILE A 489 0.39 11.28 3.51
C ILE A 489 -0.62 10.84 4.58
N ILE A 490 -1.56 9.97 4.26
CA ILE A 490 -2.59 9.52 5.19
C ILE A 490 -1.97 8.74 6.35
N VAL A 491 -1.13 7.75 6.05
CA VAL A 491 -0.46 6.96 7.08
C VAL A 491 0.48 7.83 7.92
N GLY A 492 1.19 8.76 7.27
CA GLY A 492 2.04 9.71 7.99
C GLY A 492 1.28 10.65 8.92
N LEU A 493 0.12 11.15 8.49
CA LEU A 493 -0.77 11.96 9.34
C LEU A 493 -1.32 11.13 10.51
N MET A 494 -1.68 9.87 10.29
CA MET A 494 -2.06 8.96 11.38
C MET A 494 -0.94 8.83 12.41
N GLY A 495 0.30 8.61 11.94
CA GLY A 495 1.47 8.53 12.83
C GLY A 495 1.78 9.83 13.59
N MET A 496 1.50 10.99 12.99
CA MET A 496 1.63 12.30 13.65
C MET A 496 0.55 12.55 14.70
N LEU A 497 -0.68 12.09 14.43
CA LEU A 497 -1.84 12.29 15.30
C LEU A 497 -2.00 11.18 16.36
N GLY A 498 -1.14 10.16 16.36
CA GLY A 498 -1.23 9.01 17.25
C GLY A 498 -2.46 8.13 16.98
N ILE A 499 -2.97 8.12 15.74
CA ILE A 499 -4.12 7.30 15.36
C ILE A 499 -3.63 5.91 14.98
N GLU A 500 -4.17 4.89 15.67
CA GLU A 500 -3.81 3.49 15.46
C GLU A 500 -4.74 2.83 14.42
N PHE A 501 -4.19 1.86 13.69
CA PHE A 501 -5.02 0.95 12.90
C PHE A 501 -5.77 -0.01 13.81
N ASN A 502 -7.02 -0.28 13.46
CA ASN A 502 -7.83 -1.32 14.06
C ASN A 502 -8.54 -2.10 12.96
N ILE A 503 -9.14 -3.25 13.32
CA ILE A 503 -9.79 -4.14 12.34
C ILE A 503 -10.87 -3.46 11.50
N ILE A 504 -11.48 -2.40 12.00
CA ILE A 504 -12.59 -1.73 11.32
C ILE A 504 -12.07 -0.61 10.43
N ASN A 505 -11.11 0.21 10.91
CA ASN A 505 -10.57 1.28 10.09
C ASN A 505 -9.59 0.80 9.00
N ILE A 506 -9.12 -0.45 9.04
CA ILE A 506 -8.41 -1.11 7.94
C ILE A 506 -9.23 -1.08 6.63
N ILE A 507 -10.56 -1.14 6.71
CA ILE A 507 -11.46 -0.98 5.57
C ILE A 507 -11.13 0.30 4.79
N LEU A 508 -10.68 1.34 5.46
CA LEU A 508 -10.31 2.62 4.86
C LEU A 508 -9.13 2.53 3.88
N SER A 509 -8.21 1.59 4.08
CA SER A 509 -7.12 1.38 3.12
C SER A 509 -7.67 1.03 1.74
N THR A 510 -8.57 0.05 1.69
CA THR A 510 -9.26 -0.35 0.45
C THR A 510 -10.07 0.78 -0.15
N PHE A 511 -10.72 1.55 0.71
CA PHE A 511 -11.55 2.68 0.37
C PHE A 511 -10.75 3.81 -0.30
N ILE A 512 -9.61 4.18 0.30
CA ILE A 512 -8.74 5.23 -0.20
C ILE A 512 -8.11 4.82 -1.54
N PHE A 513 -7.71 3.55 -1.67
CA PHE A 513 -7.19 3.02 -2.92
C PHE A 513 -8.26 3.05 -4.02
N GLY A 514 -9.50 2.64 -3.74
CA GLY A 514 -10.58 2.67 -4.72
C GLY A 514 -10.99 4.07 -5.17
N ILE A 515 -11.20 5.01 -4.24
CA ILE A 515 -11.64 6.38 -4.60
C ILE A 515 -10.49 7.20 -5.18
N GLY A 516 -9.28 7.05 -4.62
CA GLY A 516 -8.11 7.78 -5.10
C GLY A 516 -7.81 7.49 -6.55
N ASP A 517 -8.03 6.25 -6.95
CA ASP A 517 -7.87 5.80 -8.32
C ASP A 517 -8.95 6.39 -9.25
N ASP A 518 -10.22 6.39 -8.84
CA ASP A 518 -11.31 7.02 -9.59
C ASP A 518 -10.97 8.47 -9.97
N PHE A 519 -10.50 9.26 -9.03
CA PHE A 519 -10.14 10.66 -9.29
C PHE A 519 -8.96 10.78 -10.25
N SER A 520 -7.97 9.92 -10.10
CA SER A 520 -6.83 9.86 -11.02
C SER A 520 -7.25 9.50 -12.43
N ILE A 521 -8.20 8.57 -12.62
CA ILE A 521 -8.72 8.17 -13.92
C ILE A 521 -9.41 9.34 -14.63
N PHE A 522 -10.31 10.05 -13.93
CA PHE A 522 -11.00 11.21 -14.51
C PHE A 522 -10.05 12.36 -14.85
N ILE A 523 -9.06 12.64 -14.03
CA ILE A 523 -8.04 13.66 -14.33
C ILE A 523 -7.20 13.24 -15.54
N MET A 524 -6.78 11.98 -15.62
CA MET A 524 -6.02 11.46 -16.74
C MET A 524 -6.82 11.53 -18.04
N ASP A 525 -8.09 11.16 -17.99
CA ASP A 525 -8.99 11.26 -19.15
C ASP A 525 -9.11 12.72 -19.64
N GLY A 526 -9.31 13.67 -18.73
CA GLY A 526 -9.34 15.09 -19.06
C GLY A 526 -8.04 15.61 -19.68
N LEU A 527 -6.89 15.19 -19.16
CA LEU A 527 -5.57 15.56 -19.68
C LEU A 527 -5.30 14.94 -21.05
N GLN A 528 -5.65 13.66 -21.24
CA GLN A 528 -5.49 12.97 -22.53
C GLN A 528 -6.41 13.55 -23.60
N ASN A 529 -7.67 13.83 -23.28
CA ASN A 529 -8.60 14.44 -24.23
C ASN A 529 -8.13 15.84 -24.66
N LYS A 530 -7.65 16.65 -23.72
CA LYS A 530 -7.04 17.94 -24.04
C LYS A 530 -5.84 17.79 -24.98
N TYR A 531 -4.98 16.80 -24.73
CA TYR A 531 -3.78 16.56 -25.54
C TYR A 531 -4.11 16.03 -26.95
N ARG A 532 -5.08 15.11 -27.05
CA ARG A 532 -5.42 14.40 -28.30
C ARG A 532 -6.36 15.21 -29.21
N THR A 533 -7.36 15.86 -28.62
CA THR A 533 -8.48 16.47 -29.37
C THR A 533 -8.63 17.99 -29.13
N GLY A 534 -7.88 18.57 -28.19
CA GLY A 534 -8.01 19.97 -27.78
C GLY A 534 -9.23 20.25 -26.89
N ARG A 535 -10.10 19.27 -26.60
CA ARG A 535 -11.29 19.43 -25.77
C ARG A 535 -10.93 19.68 -24.30
N GLN A 536 -11.59 20.65 -23.68
CA GLN A 536 -11.31 21.07 -22.30
C GLN A 536 -12.18 20.30 -21.29
N LEU A 537 -12.00 18.99 -21.17
CA LEU A 537 -12.78 18.14 -20.25
C LEU A 537 -12.23 18.14 -18.82
N LEU A 538 -11.04 18.66 -18.57
CA LEU A 538 -10.40 18.63 -17.27
C LEU A 538 -11.20 19.39 -16.20
N ASN A 539 -11.74 20.57 -16.49
CA ASN A 539 -12.51 21.35 -15.52
C ASN A 539 -13.84 20.69 -15.14
N PRO A 540 -14.66 20.21 -16.08
CA PRO A 540 -15.82 19.39 -15.76
C PRO A 540 -15.50 18.19 -14.88
N HIS A 541 -14.44 17.44 -15.17
CA HIS A 541 -14.00 16.31 -14.36
C HIS A 541 -13.57 16.75 -12.95
N LYS A 542 -12.78 17.80 -12.81
CA LYS A 542 -12.41 18.36 -11.49
C LYS A 542 -13.65 18.77 -10.69
N THR A 543 -14.65 19.37 -11.32
CA THR A 543 -15.91 19.75 -10.65
C THR A 543 -16.69 18.52 -10.19
N ALA A 544 -16.77 17.48 -11.00
CA ALA A 544 -17.40 16.22 -10.62
C ALA A 544 -16.64 15.51 -9.49
N ILE A 545 -15.30 15.48 -9.54
CA ILE A 545 -14.44 14.98 -8.45
C ILE A 545 -14.68 15.74 -7.16
N PHE A 546 -14.77 17.08 -7.21
CA PHE A 546 -15.04 17.88 -6.03
C PHE A 546 -16.37 17.50 -5.38
N PHE A 547 -17.42 17.33 -6.18
CA PHE A 547 -18.73 16.91 -5.66
C PHE A 547 -18.70 15.49 -5.10
N SER A 548 -18.04 14.58 -5.79
CA SER A 548 -17.84 13.20 -5.32
C SER A 548 -17.10 13.18 -3.98
N ALA A 549 -15.95 13.87 -3.89
CA ALA A 549 -15.17 13.97 -2.67
C ALA A 549 -15.99 14.58 -1.52
N PHE A 550 -16.74 15.65 -1.80
CA PHE A 550 -17.55 16.33 -0.80
C PHE A 550 -18.68 15.44 -0.28
N THR A 551 -19.39 14.73 -1.16
CA THR A 551 -20.46 13.79 -0.73
C THR A 551 -19.89 12.59 0.01
N THR A 552 -18.70 12.13 -0.35
CA THR A 552 -18.03 11.05 0.36
C THR A 552 -17.56 11.50 1.75
N VAL A 553 -17.03 12.72 1.85
CA VAL A 553 -16.68 13.33 3.15
C VAL A 553 -17.93 13.51 4.03
N ILE A 554 -19.07 13.86 3.46
CA ILE A 554 -20.34 13.90 4.23
C ILE A 554 -20.72 12.49 4.68
N GLY A 555 -20.76 11.52 3.76
CA GLY A 555 -21.17 10.14 4.06
C GLY A 555 -20.38 9.51 5.19
N MET A 556 -19.04 9.63 5.14
CA MET A 556 -18.13 9.09 6.16
C MET A 556 -17.94 10.04 7.34
N GLY A 557 -17.92 11.34 7.07
CA GLY A 557 -17.71 12.36 8.11
C GLY A 557 -18.83 12.37 9.15
N THR A 558 -20.06 12.04 8.77
CA THR A 558 -21.17 11.93 9.73
C THR A 558 -20.98 10.81 10.75
N LEU A 559 -20.11 9.83 10.50
CA LEU A 559 -19.74 8.82 11.48
C LEU A 559 -19.01 9.39 12.71
N VAL A 560 -18.52 10.64 12.65
CA VAL A 560 -17.96 11.34 13.82
C VAL A 560 -19.02 11.53 14.92
N PHE A 561 -20.31 11.59 14.55
CA PHE A 561 -21.43 11.69 15.47
C PHE A 561 -21.87 10.34 16.05
N ALA A 562 -21.30 9.23 15.59
CA ALA A 562 -21.53 7.91 16.16
C ALA A 562 -21.01 7.87 17.60
N ARG A 563 -21.69 7.13 18.48
CA ARG A 563 -21.18 6.83 19.83
C ARG A 563 -20.33 5.56 19.86
N HIS A 564 -20.46 4.73 18.85
CA HIS A 564 -19.69 3.50 18.71
C HIS A 564 -18.25 3.81 18.30
N PRO A 565 -17.21 3.47 19.12
CA PRO A 565 -15.82 3.87 18.87
C PRO A 565 -15.29 3.44 17.51
N ALA A 566 -15.67 2.23 17.11
CA ALA A 566 -15.23 1.68 15.83
C ALA A 566 -15.76 2.46 14.61
N LEU A 567 -17.01 2.93 14.63
CA LEU A 567 -17.57 3.77 13.57
C LEU A 567 -16.94 5.17 13.58
N GLN A 568 -16.68 5.71 14.75
CA GLN A 568 -16.05 7.02 14.91
C GLN A 568 -14.60 7.03 14.36
N SER A 569 -13.83 5.95 14.57
CA SER A 569 -12.46 5.83 14.08
C SER A 569 -12.34 5.90 12.55
N ILE A 570 -13.38 5.47 11.81
CA ILE A 570 -13.44 5.57 10.34
C ILE A 570 -13.49 7.03 9.88
N SER A 571 -14.24 7.87 10.57
CA SER A 571 -14.60 9.21 10.10
C SER A 571 -13.38 10.13 9.91
N LEU A 572 -12.54 10.25 10.94
CA LEU A 572 -11.41 11.19 10.93
C LEU A 572 -10.40 10.87 9.82
N ILE A 573 -10.03 9.59 9.71
CA ILE A 573 -9.08 9.13 8.69
C ILE A 573 -9.66 9.34 7.29
N SER A 574 -10.97 9.11 7.13
CA SER A 574 -11.64 9.30 5.83
C SER A 574 -11.63 10.76 5.39
N ILE A 575 -11.89 11.69 6.28
CA ILE A 575 -11.88 13.13 5.98
C ILE A 575 -10.47 13.56 5.55
N LEU A 576 -9.46 13.23 6.37
CA LEU A 576 -8.05 13.56 6.08
C LEU A 576 -7.60 12.91 4.77
N GLY A 577 -7.96 11.63 4.59
CA GLY A 577 -7.63 10.87 3.40
C GLY A 577 -8.23 11.48 2.13
N MET A 578 -9.49 11.86 2.16
CA MET A 578 -10.16 12.45 1.00
C MET A 578 -9.54 13.79 0.61
N ILE A 579 -9.23 14.65 1.58
CA ILE A 579 -8.55 15.92 1.31
C ILE A 579 -7.17 15.68 0.69
N ALA A 580 -6.40 14.75 1.22
CA ALA A 580 -5.08 14.41 0.70
C ALA A 580 -5.17 13.89 -0.75
N VAL A 581 -6.09 12.97 -1.03
CA VAL A 581 -6.30 12.39 -2.36
C VAL A 581 -6.63 13.47 -3.40
N VAL A 582 -7.58 14.36 -3.09
CA VAL A 582 -7.99 15.43 -4.02
C VAL A 582 -6.83 16.40 -4.28
N LEU A 583 -6.13 16.84 -3.24
CA LEU A 583 -5.01 17.79 -3.37
C LEU A 583 -3.86 17.19 -4.19
N VAL A 584 -3.50 15.94 -3.93
CA VAL A 584 -2.43 15.25 -4.66
C VAL A 584 -2.83 15.00 -6.11
N ALA A 585 -4.05 14.52 -6.37
CA ALA A 585 -4.55 14.30 -7.72
C ALA A 585 -4.61 15.59 -8.55
N TYR A 586 -5.05 16.71 -7.96
CA TYR A 586 -5.12 18.02 -8.64
C TYR A 586 -3.77 18.65 -8.90
N THR A 587 -2.72 18.27 -8.19
CA THR A 587 -1.38 18.87 -8.31
C THR A 587 -0.39 17.95 -9.00
N LEU A 588 -0.14 16.79 -8.44
CA LEU A 588 0.93 15.89 -8.89
C LEU A 588 0.67 15.32 -10.29
N GLN A 589 -0.55 14.86 -10.57
CA GLN A 589 -0.85 14.21 -11.85
C GLN A 589 -0.73 15.15 -13.06
N PRO A 590 -1.28 16.39 -13.05
CA PRO A 590 -1.02 17.34 -14.13
C PRO A 590 0.45 17.73 -14.27
N ILE A 591 1.23 17.79 -13.18
CA ILE A 591 2.68 18.07 -13.23
C ILE A 591 3.39 16.93 -13.97
N LEU A 592 3.12 15.66 -13.60
CA LEU A 592 3.70 14.49 -14.23
C LEU A 592 3.35 14.45 -15.72
N PHE A 593 2.07 14.63 -16.06
CA PHE A 593 1.61 14.65 -17.44
C PHE A 593 2.26 15.78 -18.25
N ARG A 594 2.39 16.96 -17.67
CA ARG A 594 3.08 18.09 -18.30
C ARG A 594 4.55 17.77 -18.54
N PHE A 595 5.24 17.26 -17.53
CA PHE A 595 6.68 16.96 -17.62
C PHE A 595 6.99 15.88 -18.67
N PHE A 596 6.24 14.77 -18.62
CA PHE A 596 6.53 13.60 -19.47
C PHE A 596 5.95 13.70 -20.87
N ILE A 597 4.83 14.42 -21.07
CA ILE A 597 4.07 14.40 -22.32
C ILE A 597 4.00 15.79 -22.97
N THR A 598 3.36 16.77 -22.30
CA THR A 598 3.03 18.01 -22.98
C THR A 598 4.22 18.93 -23.18
N ALA A 599 5.16 19.01 -22.25
CA ALA A 599 6.34 19.85 -22.38
C ALA A 599 7.31 19.36 -23.48
N PRO A 600 7.58 18.07 -23.68
CA PRO A 600 8.27 17.59 -24.87
C PRO A 600 7.51 17.89 -26.17
N ALA A 601 6.20 17.58 -26.19
CA ALA A 601 5.39 17.77 -27.40
C ALA A 601 5.33 19.23 -27.85
N SER A 602 5.27 20.21 -26.93
CA SER A 602 5.30 21.62 -27.28
C SER A 602 6.62 22.08 -27.93
N LYS A 603 7.68 21.29 -27.81
CA LYS A 603 8.99 21.49 -28.46
C LYS A 603 9.18 20.62 -29.71
N GLY A 604 8.10 19.99 -30.22
CA GLY A 604 8.18 19.07 -31.35
C GLY A 604 8.91 17.75 -31.03
N LEU A 605 9.11 17.43 -29.76
CA LEU A 605 9.79 16.23 -29.31
C LEU A 605 8.76 15.17 -28.84
N PRO A 606 9.04 13.89 -29.00
CA PRO A 606 8.15 12.83 -28.52
C PRO A 606 8.13 12.81 -26.97
N PRO A 607 7.02 12.30 -26.39
CA PRO A 607 6.92 12.09 -24.95
C PRO A 607 8.03 11.20 -24.40
N TYR A 608 8.34 11.36 -23.12
CA TYR A 608 9.24 10.43 -22.42
C TYR A 608 8.65 9.02 -22.36
N THR A 609 9.50 8.02 -22.56
CA THR A 609 9.13 6.62 -22.36
C THR A 609 9.96 6.00 -21.25
N LEU A 610 9.39 5.04 -20.54
CA LEU A 610 10.12 4.32 -19.48
C LEU A 610 11.38 3.64 -20.02
N THR A 611 11.26 3.05 -21.20
CA THR A 611 12.41 2.44 -21.89
C THR A 611 13.47 3.48 -22.28
N GLY A 612 13.06 4.68 -22.67
CA GLY A 612 13.98 5.79 -22.93
C GLY A 612 14.70 6.26 -21.66
N LEU A 613 13.97 6.37 -20.56
CA LEU A 613 14.55 6.72 -19.24
C LEU A 613 15.50 5.63 -18.74
N ALA A 614 15.13 4.36 -18.85
CA ALA A 614 15.99 3.24 -18.45
C ALA A 614 17.29 3.18 -19.25
N ARG A 615 17.20 3.34 -20.60
CA ARG A 615 18.39 3.45 -21.46
C ARG A 615 19.28 4.62 -21.08
N THR A 616 18.65 5.77 -20.80
CA THR A 616 19.37 6.97 -20.36
C THR A 616 20.08 6.69 -19.05
N GLY A 617 19.37 6.19 -18.04
CA GLY A 617 19.94 5.85 -16.73
C GLY A 617 21.11 4.86 -16.84
N GLY A 618 20.93 3.80 -17.61
CA GLY A 618 21.98 2.79 -17.84
C GLY A 618 23.22 3.36 -18.54
N LEU A 619 23.04 4.13 -19.62
CA LEU A 619 24.18 4.72 -20.33
C LEU A 619 24.89 5.82 -19.52
N PHE A 620 24.15 6.67 -18.79
CA PHE A 620 24.76 7.67 -17.93
C PHE A 620 25.47 7.02 -16.75
N LEU A 621 24.91 5.96 -16.16
CA LEU A 621 25.59 5.20 -15.10
C LEU A 621 26.91 4.63 -15.58
N LEU A 622 26.92 3.96 -16.75
CA LEU A 622 28.15 3.45 -17.36
C LEU A 622 29.15 4.55 -17.69
N PHE A 623 28.68 5.68 -18.18
CA PHE A 623 29.51 6.85 -18.43
C PHE A 623 30.16 7.38 -17.14
N PHE A 624 29.39 7.50 -16.05
CA PHE A 624 29.92 7.96 -14.77
C PHE A 624 30.88 6.93 -14.14
N ILE A 625 30.61 5.64 -14.24
CA ILE A 625 31.53 4.57 -13.83
C ILE A 625 32.83 4.69 -14.61
N GLY A 626 32.76 4.88 -15.94
CA GLY A 626 33.93 5.10 -16.78
C GLY A 626 34.74 6.34 -16.36
N CYS A 627 34.09 7.45 -16.07
CA CYS A 627 34.73 8.66 -15.58
C CYS A 627 35.40 8.44 -14.20
N LEU A 628 34.74 7.73 -13.28
CA LEU A 628 35.29 7.41 -11.96
C LEU A 628 36.54 6.53 -12.09
N PHE A 629 36.45 5.49 -12.94
CA PHE A 629 37.57 4.63 -13.25
C PHE A 629 38.79 5.41 -13.79
N LEU A 630 38.57 6.28 -14.79
CA LEU A 630 39.64 7.10 -15.35
C LEU A 630 40.22 8.08 -14.32
N ARG A 631 39.42 8.64 -13.42
CA ARG A 631 39.93 9.51 -12.34
C ARG A 631 40.77 8.75 -11.33
N LEU A 632 40.33 7.56 -10.92
CA LEU A 632 41.09 6.68 -10.04
C LEU A 632 42.44 6.29 -10.67
N LEU A 633 42.38 5.96 -11.95
CA LEU A 633 43.59 5.64 -12.72
C LEU A 633 44.58 6.84 -12.78
N ILE A 634 44.08 8.07 -13.01
CA ILE A 634 44.92 9.26 -12.96
C ILE A 634 45.56 9.42 -11.58
N ALA A 635 44.81 9.20 -10.50
CA ALA A 635 45.36 9.25 -9.14
C ALA A 635 46.47 8.23 -8.94
N VAL A 636 46.29 7.00 -9.37
CA VAL A 636 47.32 5.95 -9.33
C VAL A 636 48.53 6.32 -10.22
N MET A 637 48.28 6.76 -11.45
CA MET A 637 49.32 7.19 -12.37
C MET A 637 50.15 8.37 -11.85
N THR A 638 49.58 9.27 -11.06
CA THR A 638 50.35 10.38 -10.48
C THR A 638 51.40 9.91 -9.48
N LEU A 639 51.12 8.82 -8.77
CA LEU A 639 52.04 8.22 -7.79
C LEU A 639 53.21 7.42 -8.42
N LEU A 640 53.00 6.94 -9.66
CA LEU A 640 54.03 6.11 -10.31
C LEU A 640 55.16 6.98 -10.93
N PRO A 641 56.46 6.55 -10.87
CA PRO A 641 57.57 7.28 -11.43
C PRO A 641 57.70 7.08 -12.96
N ILE A 642 56.64 7.35 -13.71
CA ILE A 642 56.54 7.18 -15.16
C ILE A 642 56.59 8.54 -15.84
N ARG A 643 57.19 8.62 -17.06
CA ARG A 643 57.24 9.88 -17.84
C ARG A 643 55.87 10.46 -18.11
N LYS A 644 55.68 11.78 -17.84
CA LYS A 644 54.38 12.47 -18.01
C LYS A 644 53.76 12.28 -19.38
N ALA A 645 54.58 12.29 -20.46
CA ALA A 645 54.13 12.11 -21.82
C ALA A 645 53.45 10.72 -22.01
N TYR A 646 54.04 9.64 -21.48
CA TYR A 646 53.50 8.31 -21.56
C TYR A 646 52.20 8.16 -20.78
N LYS A 647 52.10 8.74 -19.56
CA LYS A 647 50.85 8.76 -18.75
C LYS A 647 49.69 9.39 -19.53
N LYS A 648 49.95 10.53 -20.19
CA LYS A 648 48.95 11.21 -21.00
C LYS A 648 48.53 10.42 -22.23
N GLN A 649 49.51 9.75 -22.88
CA GLN A 649 49.22 8.91 -24.03
C GLN A 649 48.32 7.72 -23.63
N VAL A 650 48.62 7.03 -22.52
CA VAL A 650 47.82 5.94 -22.00
C VAL A 650 46.43 6.44 -21.63
N LEU A 651 46.28 7.61 -21.00
CA LEU A 651 44.98 8.17 -20.68
C LEU A 651 44.18 8.48 -21.94
N CYS A 652 44.76 9.11 -22.97
CA CYS A 652 44.04 9.37 -24.24
C CYS A 652 43.60 8.09 -24.93
N GLN A 653 44.43 7.01 -24.89
CA GLN A 653 44.07 5.69 -25.37
C GLN A 653 42.86 5.11 -24.62
N LEU A 654 42.85 5.24 -23.29
CA LEU A 654 41.75 4.75 -22.46
C LEU A 654 40.49 5.55 -22.66
N ILE A 655 40.56 6.89 -22.81
CA ILE A 655 39.43 7.74 -23.19
C ILE A 655 38.83 7.25 -24.53
N HIS A 656 39.70 7.02 -25.54
CA HIS A 656 39.27 6.48 -26.83
C HIS A 656 38.52 5.14 -26.68
N VAL A 657 39.11 4.18 -25.96
CA VAL A 657 38.50 2.85 -25.74
C VAL A 657 37.19 2.97 -24.98
N THR A 658 37.13 3.78 -23.92
CA THR A 658 35.91 4.01 -23.14
C THR A 658 34.80 4.62 -23.99
N CYS A 659 35.12 5.66 -24.78
CA CYS A 659 34.13 6.28 -25.68
C CYS A 659 33.61 5.30 -26.75
N LYS A 660 34.53 4.51 -27.35
CA LYS A 660 34.18 3.48 -28.31
C LYS A 660 33.33 2.38 -27.69
N GLY A 661 33.64 1.96 -26.47
CA GLY A 661 32.90 0.98 -25.69
C GLY A 661 31.47 1.47 -25.36
N LEU A 662 31.31 2.68 -24.88
CA LEU A 662 30.02 3.30 -24.58
C LEU A 662 29.12 3.38 -25.84
N ILE A 663 29.68 3.75 -26.97
CA ILE A 663 28.95 3.78 -28.23
C ILE A 663 28.58 2.33 -28.63
N HIS A 664 29.46 1.36 -28.45
CA HIS A 664 29.22 -0.03 -28.79
C HIS A 664 28.11 -0.66 -27.96
N ILE A 665 28.08 -0.42 -26.66
CA ILE A 665 27.06 -0.94 -25.72
C ILE A 665 25.66 -0.41 -26.06
N ALA A 666 25.52 0.76 -26.67
CA ALA A 666 24.24 1.27 -27.14
C ALA A 666 23.72 0.48 -28.35
N THR A 667 23.33 -0.78 -28.15
CA THR A 667 22.89 -1.71 -29.20
C THR A 667 21.60 -1.29 -29.92
N PHE A 668 20.81 -0.45 -29.26
CA PHE A 668 19.56 0.10 -29.80
C PHE A 668 19.76 1.27 -30.78
N VAL A 669 21.04 1.68 -31.00
CA VAL A 669 21.43 2.71 -31.98
C VAL A 669 22.14 2.00 -33.14
N HIS A 670 21.62 2.16 -34.35
CA HIS A 670 22.29 1.71 -35.54
C HIS A 670 23.46 2.66 -35.87
N LYS A 671 24.65 2.12 -35.99
CA LYS A 671 25.89 2.88 -36.20
C LYS A 671 26.46 2.64 -37.58
N GLU A 672 26.67 3.72 -38.28
CA GLU A 672 27.24 3.68 -39.62
C GLU A 672 28.38 4.66 -39.73
N LYS A 673 29.48 4.24 -40.38
CA LYS A 673 30.63 5.09 -40.59
C LYS A 673 31.01 5.05 -42.09
N ILE A 674 30.96 6.20 -42.74
CA ILE A 674 31.38 6.38 -44.13
C ILE A 674 32.70 7.12 -44.12
N ASN A 675 33.72 6.50 -44.70
CA ASN A 675 35.05 7.09 -44.85
C ASN A 675 35.43 7.03 -46.32
N ARG A 676 35.08 8.10 -47.05
CA ARG A 676 35.16 8.15 -48.51
C ARG A 676 36.56 8.01 -49.03
N THR A 677 37.57 8.49 -48.32
CA THR A 677 38.97 8.54 -48.76
C THR A 677 39.91 7.64 -48.00
N GLY A 678 39.39 6.77 -47.11
CA GLY A 678 40.20 5.88 -46.32
C GLY A 678 41.08 6.61 -45.27
N GLU A 679 40.63 7.76 -44.78
CA GLU A 679 41.38 8.55 -43.80
C GLU A 679 41.76 7.70 -42.56
N THR A 680 43.06 7.68 -42.24
CA THR A 680 43.61 6.85 -41.17
C THR A 680 43.91 7.63 -39.89
N PHE A 681 43.81 8.96 -39.91
CA PHE A 681 44.17 9.88 -38.82
C PHE A 681 45.62 9.77 -38.30
N LYS A 682 46.51 9.17 -39.09
CA LYS A 682 47.92 9.05 -38.73
C LYS A 682 48.63 10.41 -38.81
N LYS A 683 48.33 11.18 -39.83
CA LYS A 683 48.87 12.55 -39.98
C LYS A 683 47.98 13.52 -39.22
N PRO A 684 48.55 14.36 -38.31
CA PRO A 684 47.80 15.35 -37.56
C PRO A 684 46.99 16.29 -38.46
N ALA A 685 45.78 16.63 -37.97
CA ALA A 685 44.88 17.58 -38.65
C ALA A 685 43.98 18.30 -37.66
N ILE A 686 43.27 19.30 -38.11
CA ILE A 686 42.13 19.87 -37.38
C ILE A 686 40.89 19.17 -37.87
N LEU A 687 40.26 18.41 -36.95
CA LEU A 687 38.94 17.82 -37.18
C LEU A 687 37.85 18.83 -36.84
N ILE A 688 37.03 19.18 -37.83
CA ILE A 688 35.87 20.03 -37.62
C ILE A 688 34.60 19.19 -37.79
N ALA A 689 33.63 19.34 -36.89
CA ALA A 689 32.34 18.63 -36.99
C ALA A 689 31.16 19.54 -36.64
N ASN A 690 30.02 19.25 -37.22
CA ASN A 690 28.74 19.84 -36.76
C ASN A 690 28.38 19.34 -35.36
N HIS A 691 27.65 20.16 -34.60
CA HIS A 691 27.35 19.84 -33.20
C HIS A 691 25.86 19.73 -32.92
N GLN A 692 25.38 18.50 -32.80
CA GLN A 692 23.97 18.16 -32.62
C GLN A 692 23.62 17.69 -31.21
N SER A 693 24.51 16.93 -30.57
CA SER A 693 24.22 16.18 -29.36
C SER A 693 25.43 16.09 -28.42
N PHE A 694 25.19 15.68 -27.19
CA PHE A 694 26.28 15.31 -26.27
C PHE A 694 27.11 14.09 -26.78
N ILE A 695 26.48 13.21 -27.54
CA ILE A 695 27.11 12.00 -28.11
C ILE A 695 28.22 12.39 -29.11
N ASP A 696 28.14 13.55 -29.74
CA ASP A 696 29.10 13.99 -30.75
C ASP A 696 30.54 13.98 -30.24
N ILE A 697 30.73 14.37 -28.96
CA ILE A 697 32.02 14.35 -28.28
C ILE A 697 32.56 12.93 -28.21
N LEU A 698 31.71 11.97 -27.82
CA LEU A 698 32.09 10.55 -27.72
C LEU A 698 32.42 9.97 -29.09
N VAL A 699 31.66 10.34 -30.12
CA VAL A 699 31.91 9.89 -31.50
C VAL A 699 33.24 10.38 -32.01
N LEU A 700 33.59 11.64 -31.83
CA LEU A 700 34.91 12.17 -32.29
C LEU A 700 36.06 11.51 -31.54
N LEU A 701 35.96 11.38 -30.19
CA LEU A 701 36.97 10.69 -29.38
C LEU A 701 37.12 9.21 -29.71
N ALA A 702 36.07 8.60 -30.26
CA ALA A 702 36.11 7.21 -30.72
C ALA A 702 36.74 7.03 -32.12
N LEU A 703 37.07 8.12 -32.86
CA LEU A 703 37.71 8.03 -34.17
C LEU A 703 39.18 7.67 -34.07
N THR A 704 39.94 8.29 -33.18
CA THR A 704 41.37 8.07 -32.99
C THR A 704 41.80 8.37 -31.56
N PRO A 705 42.76 7.60 -30.97
CA PRO A 705 43.28 7.85 -29.66
C PRO A 705 44.16 9.10 -29.56
N LYS A 706 44.72 9.58 -30.67
CA LYS A 706 45.55 10.77 -30.75
C LYS A 706 44.71 12.02 -31.08
N LEU A 707 43.67 12.29 -30.22
CA LEU A 707 42.80 13.42 -30.41
C LEU A 707 42.68 14.23 -29.11
N VAL A 708 42.89 15.53 -29.21
CA VAL A 708 42.58 16.48 -28.15
C VAL A 708 41.49 17.46 -28.64
N MET A 709 40.65 17.91 -27.71
CA MET A 709 39.50 18.76 -28.08
C MET A 709 39.59 20.16 -27.47
N VAL A 710 39.03 21.12 -28.18
CA VAL A 710 38.72 22.43 -27.62
C VAL A 710 37.34 22.37 -26.99
N THR A 711 37.26 22.75 -25.72
CA THR A 711 36.10 22.59 -24.87
C THR A 711 35.55 23.91 -24.35
N ASN A 712 34.27 23.97 -24.00
CA ASN A 712 33.63 25.10 -23.39
C ASN A 712 33.69 25.10 -21.86
N HIS A 713 33.19 26.16 -21.20
CA HIS A 713 33.19 26.32 -19.74
C HIS A 713 32.57 25.17 -19.00
N TRP A 714 31.39 24.68 -19.45
CA TRP A 714 30.64 23.62 -18.79
C TRP A 714 31.40 22.27 -18.79
N VAL A 715 32.03 21.92 -19.90
CA VAL A 715 32.83 20.70 -20.03
C VAL A 715 34.10 20.80 -19.19
N TRP A 716 34.79 21.96 -19.22
CA TRP A 716 36.07 22.20 -18.51
C TRP A 716 35.91 22.13 -16.99
N HIS A 717 34.81 22.71 -16.45
CA HIS A 717 34.54 22.76 -15.00
C HIS A 717 33.65 21.57 -14.50
N SER A 718 33.37 20.62 -15.36
CA SER A 718 32.55 19.46 -14.94
C SER A 718 33.16 18.73 -13.74
N PRO A 719 32.40 18.45 -12.67
CA PRO A 719 32.88 17.69 -11.53
C PRO A 719 33.20 16.23 -11.88
N PHE A 720 32.63 15.69 -12.94
CA PHE A 720 32.80 14.29 -13.33
C PHE A 720 34.00 14.07 -14.24
N PHE A 721 34.10 14.79 -15.34
CA PHE A 721 35.11 14.58 -16.38
C PHE A 721 36.08 15.75 -16.56
N GLY A 722 35.85 16.90 -15.92
CA GLY A 722 36.72 18.07 -16.06
C GLY A 722 38.18 17.77 -15.66
N ALA A 723 38.43 17.05 -14.58
CA ALA A 723 39.79 16.68 -14.18
C ALA A 723 40.48 15.77 -15.23
N ILE A 724 39.71 14.85 -15.85
CA ILE A 724 40.20 13.92 -16.87
C ILE A 724 40.69 14.68 -18.09
N ILE A 725 39.86 15.61 -18.62
CA ILE A 725 40.19 16.36 -19.84
C ILE A 725 41.34 17.34 -19.61
N ARG A 726 41.45 17.96 -18.42
CA ARG A 726 42.58 18.84 -18.07
C ARG A 726 43.90 18.04 -18.01
N TYR A 727 43.88 16.86 -17.43
CA TYR A 727 45.06 15.97 -17.39
C TYR A 727 45.45 15.46 -18.79
N ALA A 728 44.45 15.27 -19.69
CA ALA A 728 44.64 14.86 -21.09
C ALA A 728 45.08 16.01 -22.03
N ASP A 729 45.36 17.19 -21.51
CA ASP A 729 45.74 18.39 -22.25
C ASP A 729 44.70 18.88 -23.27
N PHE A 730 43.40 18.76 -22.92
CA PHE A 730 42.36 19.46 -23.72
C PHE A 730 42.45 20.97 -23.48
N TYR A 731 41.86 21.75 -24.36
CA TYR A 731 41.97 23.22 -24.34
C TYR A 731 40.63 23.85 -23.97
N TYR A 732 40.71 24.95 -23.21
CA TYR A 732 39.56 25.75 -22.83
C TYR A 732 39.38 26.96 -23.76
N VAL A 733 38.25 27.08 -24.44
CA VAL A 733 37.98 28.13 -25.41
C VAL A 733 37.97 29.53 -24.78
N GLY A 734 37.64 29.66 -23.50
CA GLY A 734 37.52 30.95 -22.77
C GLY A 734 38.85 31.67 -22.58
N ASP A 735 39.98 30.94 -22.61
CA ASP A 735 41.31 31.59 -22.48
C ASP A 735 41.83 32.16 -23.80
N GLY A 736 41.10 31.99 -24.91
CA GLY A 736 41.50 32.43 -26.22
C GLY A 736 42.46 31.45 -26.93
N TYR A 737 42.44 31.45 -28.26
CA TYR A 737 43.28 30.52 -29.06
C TYR A 737 44.76 30.92 -29.06
N GLU A 738 45.06 32.20 -28.94
CA GLU A 738 46.44 32.72 -28.98
C GLU A 738 47.32 32.16 -27.86
N LEU A 739 46.78 32.04 -26.68
CA LEU A 739 47.48 31.49 -25.51
C LEU A 739 47.90 30.02 -25.71
N TYR A 740 47.15 29.29 -26.50
CA TYR A 740 47.39 27.85 -26.65
C TYR A 740 48.10 27.43 -27.94
N VAL A 741 48.29 28.35 -28.91
CA VAL A 741 48.91 28.01 -30.21
C VAL A 741 50.22 27.24 -30.04
N GLU A 742 51.14 27.69 -29.17
CA GLU A 742 52.41 27.03 -28.98
C GLU A 742 52.33 25.65 -28.33
N ARG A 743 51.42 25.51 -27.33
CA ARG A 743 51.14 24.22 -26.72
C ARG A 743 50.42 23.24 -27.71
N MET A 744 49.58 23.74 -28.55
CA MET A 744 48.93 22.99 -29.62
C MET A 744 49.99 22.54 -30.65
N ARG A 745 50.96 23.40 -31.02
CA ARG A 745 52.05 23.08 -31.92
C ARG A 745 52.91 21.91 -31.38
N GLN A 746 53.20 21.93 -30.07
CA GLN A 746 53.90 20.83 -29.44
C GLN A 746 53.09 19.51 -29.50
N LYS A 747 51.78 19.54 -29.22
CA LYS A 747 50.90 18.39 -29.32
C LYS A 747 50.78 17.84 -30.73
N VAL A 748 50.78 18.68 -31.72
CA VAL A 748 50.79 18.32 -33.16
C VAL A 748 52.12 17.60 -33.50
N LYS A 749 53.26 18.07 -32.98
CA LYS A 749 54.56 17.39 -33.14
C LYS A 749 54.58 16.03 -32.47
N GLU A 750 53.80 15.82 -31.39
CA GLU A 750 53.58 14.52 -30.75
C GLU A 750 52.64 13.59 -31.55
N GLY A 751 52.08 14.10 -32.67
CA GLY A 751 51.20 13.33 -33.54
C GLY A 751 49.73 13.43 -33.20
N TYR A 752 49.29 14.40 -32.37
CA TYR A 752 47.87 14.59 -31.99
C TYR A 752 47.15 15.52 -32.98
N SER A 753 45.92 15.14 -33.29
CA SER A 753 44.95 16.01 -34.00
C SER A 753 44.12 16.83 -33.02
N ILE A 754 43.57 17.92 -33.46
CA ILE A 754 42.78 18.83 -32.67
C ILE A 754 41.34 18.81 -33.19
N ALA A 755 40.35 18.43 -32.33
CA ALA A 755 38.94 18.47 -32.70
C ALA A 755 38.25 19.74 -32.21
N ILE A 756 37.46 20.35 -33.05
CA ILE A 756 36.72 21.59 -32.75
C ILE A 756 35.32 21.50 -33.35
N PHE A 757 34.34 21.87 -32.57
CA PHE A 757 32.98 22.17 -33.07
C PHE A 757 32.89 23.66 -33.43
N PRO A 758 32.95 24.00 -34.74
CA PRO A 758 33.00 25.41 -35.11
C PRO A 758 31.69 26.17 -34.90
N GLU A 759 30.61 25.47 -34.62
CA GLU A 759 29.32 26.05 -34.23
C GLU A 759 29.31 26.58 -32.78
N GLY A 760 30.28 26.22 -31.93
CA GLY A 760 30.39 26.64 -30.54
C GLY A 760 29.31 26.10 -29.60
N THR A 761 28.16 25.66 -30.09
CA THR A 761 27.04 25.14 -29.29
C THR A 761 26.18 24.18 -30.10
N ARG A 762 25.56 23.24 -29.42
CA ARG A 762 24.63 22.24 -30.02
C ARG A 762 23.41 22.93 -30.67
N THR A 763 22.90 22.37 -31.74
CA THR A 763 21.64 22.77 -32.36
C THR A 763 20.42 22.23 -31.64
N TYR A 764 19.24 22.83 -31.83
CA TYR A 764 17.96 22.34 -31.31
C TYR A 764 17.20 21.55 -32.38
N ASP A 765 17.37 21.92 -33.64
CA ASP A 765 16.63 21.38 -34.80
C ASP A 765 17.46 20.46 -35.69
N GLY A 766 18.72 20.22 -35.36
CA GLY A 766 19.65 19.41 -36.13
C GLY A 766 20.32 20.18 -37.30
N ARG A 767 19.89 21.38 -37.63
CA ARG A 767 20.50 22.16 -38.74
C ARG A 767 21.85 22.72 -38.34
N MET A 768 22.81 22.73 -39.27
CA MET A 768 24.12 23.33 -39.04
C MET A 768 24.00 24.84 -38.88
N LYS A 769 24.60 25.37 -37.83
CA LYS A 769 24.70 26.80 -37.51
C LYS A 769 25.83 27.45 -38.29
N ARG A 770 25.98 28.75 -38.08
CA ARG A 770 27.14 29.52 -38.56
C ARG A 770 28.41 29.03 -37.86
N PHE A 771 29.50 28.86 -38.64
CA PHE A 771 30.80 28.50 -38.11
C PHE A 771 31.55 29.73 -37.59
N HIS A 772 32.19 29.57 -36.42
CA HIS A 772 33.15 30.50 -35.90
C HIS A 772 34.51 30.29 -36.53
N LYS A 773 35.29 31.33 -36.62
CA LYS A 773 36.56 31.38 -37.36
C LYS A 773 37.72 30.62 -36.65
N GLY A 774 37.60 30.29 -35.35
CA GLY A 774 38.69 29.78 -34.51
C GLY A 774 39.37 28.51 -35.01
N ALA A 775 38.61 27.54 -35.52
CA ALA A 775 39.17 26.31 -36.08
C ALA A 775 40.05 26.58 -37.33
N PHE A 776 39.62 27.52 -38.17
CA PHE A 776 40.27 27.89 -39.41
C PHE A 776 41.51 28.75 -39.16
N TYR A 777 41.43 29.65 -38.15
CA TYR A 777 42.58 30.42 -37.66
C TYR A 777 43.70 29.47 -37.13
N LEU A 778 43.34 28.44 -36.38
CA LEU A 778 44.30 27.47 -35.90
C LEU A 778 44.91 26.62 -37.04
N SER A 779 44.13 26.28 -38.06
CA SER A 779 44.61 25.58 -39.26
C SER A 779 45.68 26.41 -39.96
N GLU A 780 45.47 27.70 -40.15
CA GLU A 780 46.45 28.64 -40.77
C GLU A 780 47.69 28.82 -39.89
N LYS A 781 47.56 29.09 -38.61
CA LYS A 781 48.72 29.32 -37.69
C LYS A 781 49.54 28.07 -37.45
N LEU A 782 48.92 26.87 -37.44
CA LEU A 782 49.64 25.58 -37.21
C LEU A 782 50.03 24.89 -38.51
N GLN A 783 49.63 25.43 -39.67
CA GLN A 783 49.81 24.83 -41.00
C GLN A 783 49.28 23.36 -41.03
N LEU A 784 48.06 23.17 -40.51
CA LEU A 784 47.43 21.88 -40.43
C LEU A 784 46.28 21.74 -41.44
N ASP A 785 46.21 20.60 -42.08
CA ASP A 785 45.07 20.19 -42.88
C ASP A 785 43.78 20.14 -42.05
N ILE A 786 42.61 20.34 -42.69
CA ILE A 786 41.32 20.23 -42.10
C ILE A 786 40.66 18.94 -42.56
N ILE A 787 40.11 18.18 -41.59
CA ILE A 787 39.26 16.99 -41.87
C ILE A 787 37.83 17.32 -41.45
N PRO A 788 36.92 17.59 -42.39
CA PRO A 788 35.52 17.79 -42.05
C PRO A 788 34.86 16.46 -41.75
N VAL A 789 34.10 16.42 -40.65
CA VAL A 789 33.31 15.26 -40.21
C VAL A 789 31.86 15.68 -40.10
N ILE A 790 30.97 14.99 -40.76
CA ILE A 790 29.54 15.25 -40.68
C ILE A 790 28.89 14.16 -39.81
N LEU A 791 28.16 14.62 -38.80
CA LEU A 791 27.43 13.79 -37.85
C LEU A 791 25.94 13.90 -38.16
N TYR A 792 25.29 12.77 -38.49
CA TYR A 792 23.85 12.73 -38.75
C TYR A 792 23.13 11.95 -37.68
N GLY A 793 21.91 12.38 -37.35
CA GLY A 793 20.96 11.63 -36.51
C GLY A 793 21.19 11.72 -35.01
N ASN A 794 22.32 12.26 -34.52
CA ASN A 794 22.65 12.32 -33.10
C ASN A 794 21.65 13.15 -32.31
N CYS A 795 21.09 14.25 -32.88
CA CYS A 795 20.02 15.02 -32.26
C CYS A 795 18.71 14.25 -32.11
N LYS A 796 18.46 13.23 -32.94
CA LYS A 796 17.29 12.37 -32.83
C LYS A 796 17.47 11.31 -31.73
N ILE A 797 18.69 10.92 -31.40
CA ILE A 797 19.04 9.96 -30.36
C ILE A 797 19.01 10.66 -28.98
N ILE A 798 19.77 11.76 -28.83
CA ILE A 798 19.73 12.61 -27.63
C ILE A 798 19.56 14.06 -28.07
N ALA A 799 18.35 14.56 -27.96
CA ALA A 799 18.07 15.96 -28.30
C ALA A 799 18.61 16.91 -27.22
N LYS A 800 19.09 18.09 -27.62
CA LYS A 800 19.56 19.14 -26.70
C LYS A 800 18.48 19.54 -25.69
N ALA A 801 17.22 19.59 -26.11
CA ALA A 801 16.09 19.97 -25.25
C ALA A 801 15.53 18.81 -24.40
N GLN A 802 16.00 17.57 -24.60
CA GLN A 802 15.51 16.39 -23.91
C GLN A 802 16.68 15.43 -23.59
N PRO A 803 17.63 15.85 -22.72
CA PRO A 803 18.87 15.10 -22.49
C PRO A 803 18.65 13.76 -21.78
N PHE A 804 17.54 13.59 -21.05
CA PHE A 804 17.25 12.38 -20.29
C PHE A 804 16.35 11.38 -21.02
N ASN A 805 16.30 11.42 -22.36
CA ASN A 805 15.53 10.51 -23.17
C ASN A 805 16.35 9.98 -24.36
N VAL A 806 17.16 8.96 -24.11
CA VAL A 806 17.94 8.31 -25.16
C VAL A 806 17.02 7.40 -25.99
N ARG A 807 16.95 7.68 -27.27
CA ARG A 807 16.03 7.04 -28.22
C ARG A 807 16.75 6.09 -29.17
N LYS A 808 16.02 5.18 -29.75
CA LYS A 808 16.47 4.41 -30.91
C LYS A 808 16.71 5.38 -32.07
N GLY A 809 17.70 5.11 -32.91
CA GLY A 809 17.97 5.92 -34.05
C GLY A 809 19.19 5.44 -34.83
N ILE A 810 19.50 6.18 -35.91
CA ILE A 810 20.68 5.95 -36.73
C ILE A 810 21.70 7.05 -36.40
N MET A 811 22.93 6.60 -36.11
CA MET A 811 24.11 7.41 -35.92
C MET A 811 25.02 7.22 -37.12
N LEU A 812 25.02 8.17 -38.03
CA LEU A 812 25.90 8.12 -39.19
C LEU A 812 27.02 9.14 -39.03
N THR A 813 28.25 8.67 -39.19
CA THR A 813 29.46 9.51 -39.17
C THR A 813 30.14 9.46 -40.51
N GLU A 814 30.17 10.57 -41.18
CA GLU A 814 30.75 10.69 -42.49
C GLU A 814 32.05 11.53 -42.45
N ILE A 815 33.14 10.96 -42.91
CA ILE A 815 34.45 11.60 -42.97
C ILE A 815 34.66 12.05 -44.42
N LEU A 816 34.69 13.37 -44.58
CA LEU A 816 34.93 13.95 -45.89
C LEU A 816 36.43 14.01 -46.22
N PRO A 817 36.77 14.18 -47.51
CA PRO A 817 38.17 14.32 -47.97
C PRO A 817 38.92 15.40 -47.22
N ARG A 818 40.14 15.10 -46.81
CA ARG A 818 41.08 16.04 -46.16
C ARG A 818 41.33 17.24 -47.07
N ILE A 819 41.31 18.41 -46.46
CA ILE A 819 41.57 19.69 -47.13
C ILE A 819 42.95 20.15 -46.69
N PRO A 820 43.93 20.22 -47.61
CA PRO A 820 45.28 20.69 -47.31
C PRO A 820 45.31 22.13 -46.75
N ALA A 821 46.30 22.43 -45.87
CA ALA A 821 46.43 23.75 -45.27
C ALA A 821 46.60 24.85 -46.34
N ASN A 822 47.27 24.55 -47.44
CA ASN A 822 47.61 25.49 -48.49
C ASN A 822 46.69 25.39 -49.74
N ASP A 823 45.53 24.74 -49.64
CA ASP A 823 44.58 24.58 -50.75
C ASP A 823 43.82 25.90 -50.99
N ALA A 824 44.21 26.60 -52.05
CA ALA A 824 43.65 27.90 -52.43
C ALA A 824 42.21 27.85 -52.94
N THR A 825 41.73 26.66 -53.33
CA THR A 825 40.30 26.44 -53.77
C THR A 825 39.27 26.82 -52.71
N TYR A 826 39.68 26.75 -51.43
CA TYR A 826 38.84 27.12 -50.31
C TYR A 826 39.09 28.54 -49.79
N GLY A 827 39.96 29.31 -50.41
CA GLY A 827 40.33 30.64 -50.00
C GLY A 827 41.75 30.72 -49.43
N THR A 828 42.36 31.91 -49.48
CA THR A 828 43.72 32.18 -49.03
C THR A 828 43.79 32.62 -47.57
N THR A 829 42.70 33.11 -47.02
CA THR A 829 42.57 33.57 -45.59
C THR A 829 41.69 32.64 -44.81
N TYR A 830 41.92 32.57 -43.49
CA TYR A 830 41.05 31.77 -42.58
C TYR A 830 39.60 32.25 -42.64
N GLN A 831 39.30 33.50 -42.96
CA GLN A 831 37.95 34.03 -43.12
C GLN A 831 37.26 33.43 -44.37
N GLU A 832 37.93 33.38 -45.50
CA GLU A 832 37.41 32.79 -46.73
C GLU A 832 37.23 31.28 -46.57
N ARG A 833 38.23 30.62 -46.04
CA ARG A 833 38.17 29.16 -45.72
C ARG A 833 37.02 28.84 -44.82
N THR A 834 36.70 29.68 -43.81
CA THR A 834 35.51 29.50 -42.95
C THR A 834 34.22 29.47 -43.78
N LYS A 835 34.05 30.43 -44.69
CA LYS A 835 32.86 30.54 -45.54
C LYS A 835 32.74 29.34 -46.50
N SER A 836 33.82 29.05 -47.21
CA SER A 836 33.82 28.00 -48.28
C SER A 836 33.67 26.64 -47.70
N ILE A 837 34.36 26.26 -46.64
CA ILE A 837 34.25 24.96 -46.01
C ILE A 837 32.92 24.80 -45.27
N SER A 838 32.40 25.86 -44.64
CA SER A 838 31.06 25.84 -44.05
C SER A 838 29.97 25.59 -45.11
N ALA A 839 30.09 26.25 -46.26
CA ALA A 839 29.15 26.05 -47.39
C ALA A 839 29.20 24.62 -47.94
N ARG A 840 30.41 24.03 -48.11
CA ARG A 840 30.61 22.66 -48.52
C ARG A 840 29.98 21.69 -47.52
N MET A 841 30.30 21.81 -46.24
CA MET A 841 29.72 20.94 -45.22
C MET A 841 28.19 21.03 -45.17
N LYS A 842 27.61 22.24 -45.36
CA LYS A 842 26.15 22.39 -45.42
C LYS A 842 25.53 21.79 -46.69
N LYS A 843 26.25 21.78 -47.78
CA LYS A 843 25.79 21.16 -49.05
C LYS A 843 25.80 19.60 -48.96
N GLU A 844 26.83 19.06 -48.29
CA GLU A 844 26.95 17.62 -48.08
C GLU A 844 26.00 17.08 -46.96
N TYR A 845 25.69 17.95 -45.97
CA TYR A 845 24.74 17.63 -44.88
C TYR A 845 23.29 17.63 -45.34
#